data_3e0b45d675be2dfa560516d2bb829f86
#
_entry.id   3e0b45d675be2dfa560516d2bb829f86
#
_cell.length_a   1.000
_cell.length_b   1.000
_cell.length_c   1.000
_cell.angle_alpha   90.00
_cell.angle_beta   90.00
_cell.angle_gamma   90.00
#
_symmetry.space_group_name_H-M   'P 1'
#
loop_
_entity.id
_entity.type
_entity.pdbx_description
1 polymer ?
#
loop_
_entity_poly.entity_id
_entity_poly.type
_entity_poly.pdbx_seq_one_letter_code
_entity_poly.pdbx_strand_id
1 'polypeptide(L)'
;MMLRGRAGLLLFFWILTGSEAVDRSKFRTCQQGSFCRRFKAWIQRPGLETPIWSVLPETKDSLLDGGLGFKVKHTHEEAAHLMLKINAYASGVVRMRLGEIDPLHVRHEIPPGDAVAEPPPEAAQMHVETSDAITKIKFQTTSAMVNVLMKHSPLAIDVEVNGRVLQRLNARNFFNFERYRKPKAFRPPDAMASLPGADGLVIDAAAHPHNLDTTGLWEEDFGGHTDRKPRGPASFGMDVTFEGNVPSLFGLPEHGTKASLPFYEEPYRFFNLDVFEYELDEPMALYGTIPILWAVHQGSGNEPSVTSGFLWINPSETFVKLERLDQGAPAGTGPAHAWWVSESGLLDVAVFVGPTPGYVSQQFHALTGFAPIPPMWALGKHQCRWNYMSEKDVATVDSSYDKYDIPYDVIWLDIEHTNGKAYFTWNDANFPTPDKMVQKISDKRRKFVNVVDPHIKKDDKFHVYTEVRDQGLFVKKVNWNMIDDPADAKPADWVEVEKIQDPTATIPEVWNEEEDGKWEPPKIDNPEYRGSWKARQIADPNSPMADFEGWCWPGTSLYPDFTDPKMREYWGSQFALDKYKGTNADLYVWNDMNEPSVFNGPEVTMPRDAIHPHGMVEHRDVHNMYGYYVHRATSEGLEKRVPGDRPFVLTRSFFIGSHKYAAIWTGDNYAKWSHLKASIAMVGALALGGQSLVGADVGGFFKHPDVEMMVRWYQLAVLAYPFLRNHAHLETPRREPYVFGDLAMKRLKATLQLRYKLLPLFYTLFNDYHRYGAPVVRPLFYDFLDDPLTHAGESAVEDQIMLGDAVLVHGVTQPMSDTYKEASVYLPVAAGWYDMHDLSFHAPGFVQVPLTMDQIPSYYRAGAIVPVKTRMRRSSSCMALDPLTLYVFLDPSTGTAAGQLYVDDYKTKQYQDGSSFLSVSLEYKDGILHATSATGVLPEGLAAEVERVEVHGLKREPASAVLDVTGEKQTQLTKPISVPRGSLFSSTIKVVPFLDLRKGTAWSLQIA
;
A
#
# COMPACT_ATOMS: atom_id res chain seq x y z
N MET A 1 64.88 16.34 18.89
CA MET A 1 64.56 14.89 19.02
C MET A 1 63.38 14.79 19.95
N MET A 2 62.30 14.14 19.60
CA MET A 2 60.96 14.10 20.21
C MET A 2 60.01 15.26 19.78
N LEU A 3 59.28 14.99 18.72
CA LEU A 3 57.96 15.51 18.41
C LEU A 3 57.54 15.02 17.01
N ARG A 4 57.29 13.71 16.89
CA ARG A 4 56.56 13.11 15.77
C ARG A 4 55.93 11.82 16.31
N GLY A 5 54.66 11.86 16.65
CA GLY A 5 53.97 10.64 17.14
C GLY A 5 52.62 10.89 17.79
N ARG A 6 51.77 11.76 17.23
CA ARG A 6 50.36 11.86 17.63
C ARG A 6 49.39 12.28 16.51
N ALA A 7 49.76 12.20 15.26
CA ALA A 7 48.85 12.48 14.15
C ALA A 7 48.34 11.22 13.42
N GLY A 8 48.76 10.05 13.85
CA GLY A 8 48.41 8.78 13.17
C GLY A 8 47.27 7.96 13.82
N LEU A 9 46.76 8.37 15.01
CA LEU A 9 45.75 7.60 15.71
C LEU A 9 44.30 8.19 15.65
N LEU A 10 44.14 9.37 15.05
CA LEU A 10 42.84 9.98 14.86
C LEU A 10 42.24 9.77 13.46
N LEU A 11 43.01 9.23 12.51
CA LEU A 11 42.52 8.84 11.19
C LEU A 11 42.05 7.38 11.09
N PHE A 12 42.34 6.53 12.09
CA PHE A 12 41.91 5.12 12.12
C PHE A 12 40.58 4.89 12.84
N PHE A 13 40.06 5.89 13.57
CA PHE A 13 38.74 5.79 14.23
C PHE A 13 37.56 6.29 13.37
N TRP A 14 37.84 6.87 12.19
CA TRP A 14 36.81 7.36 11.25
C TRP A 14 36.49 6.37 10.11
N ILE A 15 37.15 5.22 10.07
CA ILE A 15 36.91 4.19 9.01
C ILE A 15 36.10 2.99 9.53
N LEU A 16 35.71 2.98 10.82
CA LEU A 16 34.94 1.87 11.43
C LEU A 16 33.54 2.25 11.91
N THR A 17 33.04 3.44 11.59
CA THR A 17 31.60 3.71 11.58
C THR A 17 31.13 3.71 10.15
N GLY A 18 30.95 2.54 9.57
CA GLY A 18 30.11 2.37 8.39
C GLY A 18 28.77 3.02 8.73
N SER A 19 28.35 4.04 7.98
CA SER A 19 27.08 4.71 8.20
C SER A 19 25.97 3.65 8.07
N GLU A 20 25.27 3.39 9.16
CA GLU A 20 24.05 2.56 9.16
C GLU A 20 22.85 3.33 8.55
N ALA A 21 23.08 4.22 7.61
CA ALA A 21 22.08 5.10 7.02
C ALA A 21 22.08 4.97 5.50
N VAL A 22 20.91 5.13 4.88
CA VAL A 22 20.76 5.16 3.42
C VAL A 22 21.73 6.17 2.80
N ASP A 23 22.36 5.81 1.69
CA ASP A 23 23.16 6.75 0.90
C ASP A 23 22.24 7.73 0.15
N ARG A 24 21.90 8.83 0.80
CA ARG A 24 20.99 9.85 0.27
C ARG A 24 21.48 10.51 -1.01
N SER A 25 22.78 10.43 -1.29
CA SER A 25 23.35 10.99 -2.53
C SER A 25 22.84 10.28 -3.78
N LYS A 26 22.30 9.06 -3.62
CA LYS A 26 21.70 8.27 -4.69
C LYS A 26 20.30 8.73 -5.09
N PHE A 27 19.60 9.51 -4.24
CA PHE A 27 18.21 9.86 -4.41
C PHE A 27 18.01 11.37 -4.51
N ARG A 28 17.21 11.80 -5.50
CA ARG A 28 16.91 13.22 -5.72
C ARG A 28 16.08 13.83 -4.62
N THR A 29 16.37 15.08 -4.31
CA THR A 29 15.49 16.00 -3.57
C THR A 29 14.69 16.87 -4.54
N CYS A 30 13.67 17.56 -4.04
CA CYS A 30 12.91 18.56 -4.83
C CYS A 30 13.84 19.63 -5.43
N GLN A 31 14.87 20.06 -4.69
CA GLN A 31 15.83 21.06 -5.18
C GLN A 31 16.71 20.53 -6.35
N GLN A 32 16.92 19.23 -6.42
CA GLN A 32 17.67 18.59 -7.49
C GLN A 32 16.79 18.25 -8.71
N GLY A 33 15.47 18.12 -8.53
CA GLY A 33 14.50 17.93 -9.61
C GLY A 33 14.11 19.25 -10.26
N SER A 34 14.41 19.44 -11.54
CA SER A 34 14.17 20.71 -12.23
C SER A 34 12.70 21.13 -12.23
N PHE A 35 11.77 20.21 -12.42
CA PHE A 35 10.34 20.53 -12.43
C PHE A 35 9.84 20.99 -11.05
N CYS A 36 10.29 20.36 -9.96
CA CYS A 36 9.92 20.76 -8.61
C CYS A 36 10.51 22.13 -8.26
N ARG A 37 11.77 22.39 -8.64
CA ARG A 37 12.44 23.68 -8.47
C ARG A 37 11.72 24.79 -9.24
N ARG A 38 11.32 24.55 -10.49
CA ARG A 38 10.53 25.52 -11.29
C ARG A 38 9.16 25.79 -10.65
N PHE A 39 8.49 24.75 -10.15
CA PHE A 39 7.22 24.94 -9.45
C PHE A 39 7.37 25.75 -8.15
N LYS A 40 8.44 25.54 -7.39
CA LYS A 40 8.75 26.38 -6.20
C LYS A 40 8.97 27.84 -6.59
N ALA A 41 9.64 28.12 -7.70
CA ALA A 41 9.78 29.48 -8.22
C ALA A 41 8.43 30.07 -8.66
N TRP A 42 7.59 29.25 -9.31
CA TRP A 42 6.24 29.66 -9.73
C TRP A 42 5.35 30.07 -8.58
N ILE A 43 5.30 29.31 -7.49
CA ILE A 43 4.45 29.65 -6.34
C ILE A 43 4.97 30.84 -5.53
N GLN A 44 6.20 31.28 -5.77
CA GLN A 44 6.81 32.46 -5.17
C GLN A 44 6.82 33.67 -6.10
N ARG A 45 6.16 33.60 -7.28
CA ARG A 45 6.17 34.67 -8.28
C ARG A 45 5.53 35.97 -7.74
N PRO A 46 6.04 37.14 -8.15
CA PRO A 46 5.36 38.41 -7.90
C PRO A 46 3.97 38.43 -8.57
N GLY A 47 2.99 39.09 -7.93
CA GLY A 47 1.63 39.19 -8.47
C GLY A 47 0.87 37.85 -8.47
N LEU A 48 1.12 37.02 -7.46
CA LEU A 48 0.46 35.72 -7.29
C LEU A 48 -1.07 35.83 -7.31
N GLU A 49 -1.62 36.95 -6.86
CA GLU A 49 -3.06 37.25 -6.89
C GLU A 49 -3.63 37.49 -8.31
N THR A 50 -2.76 37.75 -9.28
CA THR A 50 -3.21 38.00 -10.68
C THR A 50 -3.63 36.69 -11.32
N PRO A 51 -4.85 36.61 -11.92
CA PRO A 51 -5.30 35.39 -12.59
C PRO A 51 -4.41 35.05 -13.79
N ILE A 52 -3.84 33.86 -13.80
CA ILE A 52 -3.12 33.32 -14.97
C ILE A 52 -4.01 32.39 -15.77
N TRP A 53 -4.83 31.59 -15.08
CA TRP A 53 -5.77 30.65 -15.70
C TRP A 53 -7.21 31.01 -15.34
N SER A 54 -8.08 31.09 -16.35
CA SER A 54 -9.50 31.45 -16.19
C SER A 54 -10.41 30.51 -16.96
N VAL A 55 -11.54 30.15 -16.37
CA VAL A 55 -12.59 29.35 -17.01
C VAL A 55 -13.39 30.22 -17.96
N LEU A 56 -13.76 29.64 -19.10
CA LEU A 56 -14.71 30.21 -20.05
C LEU A 56 -16.08 29.55 -19.83
N PRO A 57 -16.98 30.14 -19.02
CA PRO A 57 -18.23 29.50 -18.62
C PRO A 57 -19.20 29.26 -19.76
N GLU A 58 -19.12 30.06 -20.82
CA GLU A 58 -19.92 29.95 -22.04
C GLU A 58 -19.58 28.69 -22.86
N THR A 59 -18.43 28.05 -22.57
CA THR A 59 -17.99 26.82 -23.25
C THR A 59 -18.50 25.55 -22.56
N LYS A 60 -19.39 25.69 -21.58
CA LYS A 60 -19.94 24.52 -20.84
C LYS A 60 -20.56 23.53 -21.82
N ASP A 61 -20.12 22.27 -21.72
CA ASP A 61 -20.61 21.15 -22.49
C ASP A 61 -20.92 19.93 -21.57
N SER A 62 -21.88 19.11 -21.98
CA SER A 62 -22.23 17.88 -21.32
C SER A 62 -21.46 16.74 -21.96
N LEU A 63 -20.68 16.02 -21.16
CA LEU A 63 -19.84 14.92 -21.62
C LEU A 63 -20.64 13.61 -21.71
N LEU A 64 -20.19 12.70 -22.58
CA LEU A 64 -20.83 11.38 -22.75
C LEU A 64 -20.82 10.51 -21.48
N ASP A 65 -19.85 10.73 -20.59
CA ASP A 65 -19.72 10.04 -19.29
C ASP A 65 -20.58 10.67 -18.17
N GLY A 66 -21.48 11.61 -18.52
CA GLY A 66 -22.34 12.32 -17.57
C GLY A 66 -21.64 13.48 -16.85
N GLY A 67 -20.41 13.80 -17.18
CA GLY A 67 -19.65 14.92 -16.65
C GLY A 67 -19.92 16.24 -17.36
N LEU A 68 -19.24 17.29 -16.90
CA LEU A 68 -19.26 18.64 -17.48
C LEU A 68 -17.86 19.02 -17.97
N GLY A 69 -17.80 19.59 -19.19
CA GLY A 69 -16.58 20.11 -19.80
C GLY A 69 -16.57 21.64 -19.83
N PHE A 70 -15.42 22.26 -19.56
CA PHE A 70 -15.19 23.70 -19.64
C PHE A 70 -13.84 23.98 -20.26
N LYS A 71 -13.76 24.96 -21.19
CA LYS A 71 -12.45 25.46 -21.62
C LYS A 71 -11.86 26.38 -20.57
N VAL A 72 -10.55 26.21 -20.35
CA VAL A 72 -9.74 27.06 -19.45
C VAL A 72 -8.68 27.72 -20.32
N LYS A 73 -8.59 29.05 -20.28
CA LYS A 73 -7.61 29.82 -21.05
C LYS A 73 -6.48 30.34 -20.15
N HIS A 74 -5.31 30.48 -20.75
CA HIS A 74 -4.19 31.19 -20.14
C HIS A 74 -4.29 32.69 -20.44
N THR A 75 -4.02 33.56 -19.48
CA THR A 75 -4.23 35.01 -19.65
C THR A 75 -3.25 35.65 -20.64
N HIS A 76 -2.03 35.15 -20.72
CA HIS A 76 -0.92 35.69 -21.53
C HIS A 76 -0.60 34.88 -22.77
N GLU A 77 -1.15 33.66 -22.92
CA GLU A 77 -0.93 32.78 -24.06
C GLU A 77 -2.29 32.53 -24.76
N GLU A 78 -2.58 33.30 -25.81
CA GLU A 78 -3.89 33.30 -26.44
C GLU A 78 -4.34 31.94 -27.01
N ALA A 79 -3.38 31.12 -27.47
CA ALA A 79 -3.66 29.77 -27.98
C ALA A 79 -3.58 28.68 -26.89
N ALA A 80 -3.26 29.02 -25.65
CA ALA A 80 -3.15 28.04 -24.56
C ALA A 80 -4.54 27.78 -23.95
N HIS A 81 -5.21 26.72 -24.43
CA HIS A 81 -6.48 26.27 -23.89
C HIS A 81 -6.35 24.86 -23.31
N LEU A 82 -6.94 24.67 -22.10
CA LEU A 82 -7.08 23.37 -21.48
C LEU A 82 -8.57 22.99 -21.43
N MET A 83 -8.85 21.71 -21.39
CA MET A 83 -10.18 21.15 -21.12
C MET A 83 -10.24 20.70 -19.66
N LEU A 84 -11.06 21.39 -18.86
CA LEU A 84 -11.43 20.95 -17.53
C LEU A 84 -12.68 20.07 -17.63
N LYS A 85 -12.58 18.83 -17.16
CA LYS A 85 -13.70 17.88 -17.04
C LYS A 85 -14.03 17.68 -15.57
N ILE A 86 -15.29 17.81 -15.18
CA ILE A 86 -15.79 17.58 -13.82
C ILE A 86 -16.83 16.48 -13.86
N ASN A 87 -16.56 15.38 -13.16
CA ASN A 87 -17.48 14.29 -12.94
C ASN A 87 -17.89 14.25 -11.45
N ALA A 88 -19.18 14.22 -11.19
CA ALA A 88 -19.75 13.98 -9.87
C ALA A 88 -20.42 12.60 -9.87
N TYR A 89 -20.13 11.81 -8.87
CA TYR A 89 -20.66 10.46 -8.73
C TYR A 89 -21.61 10.34 -7.53
N ALA A 90 -22.64 9.51 -7.67
CA ALA A 90 -23.65 9.29 -6.64
C ALA A 90 -23.04 8.77 -5.32
N SER A 91 -21.90 8.12 -5.38
CA SER A 91 -21.12 7.69 -4.22
C SER A 91 -20.57 8.85 -3.37
N GLY A 92 -20.48 10.08 -3.90
CA GLY A 92 -19.89 11.23 -3.22
C GLY A 92 -18.44 11.52 -3.64
N VAL A 93 -18.03 11.08 -4.82
CA VAL A 93 -16.73 11.43 -5.41
C VAL A 93 -16.92 12.56 -6.41
N VAL A 94 -16.04 13.58 -6.33
CA VAL A 94 -15.91 14.64 -7.33
C VAL A 94 -14.55 14.47 -7.99
N ARG A 95 -14.53 14.05 -9.27
CA ARG A 95 -13.29 13.89 -10.06
C ARG A 95 -13.13 15.04 -11.03
N MET A 96 -11.93 15.56 -11.10
CA MET A 96 -11.56 16.66 -11.98
C MET A 96 -10.35 16.27 -12.81
N ARG A 97 -10.48 16.39 -14.13
CA ARG A 97 -9.39 16.10 -15.06
C ARG A 97 -9.11 17.33 -15.90
N LEU A 98 -7.84 17.64 -16.13
CA LEU A 98 -7.43 18.80 -16.88
C LEU A 98 -6.25 18.46 -17.78
N GLY A 99 -6.43 18.72 -19.10
CA GLY A 99 -5.45 18.41 -20.13
C GLY A 99 -5.55 19.40 -21.29
N GLU A 100 -4.57 19.36 -22.18
CA GLU A 100 -4.49 20.25 -23.35
C GLU A 100 -5.60 19.96 -24.37
N ILE A 101 -6.14 21.02 -24.97
CA ILE A 101 -6.90 20.93 -26.19
C ILE A 101 -5.88 21.08 -27.32
N ASP A 102 -5.88 20.17 -28.29
CA ASP A 102 -4.93 20.13 -29.42
C ASP A 102 -3.44 20.16 -28.98
N PRO A 103 -2.99 19.16 -28.19
CA PRO A 103 -1.60 19.10 -27.72
C PRO A 103 -0.65 18.84 -28.88
N LEU A 104 0.59 19.35 -28.78
CA LEU A 104 1.67 19.02 -29.72
C LEU A 104 1.99 17.51 -29.71
N HIS A 105 1.93 16.90 -28.53
CA HIS A 105 2.01 15.46 -28.29
C HIS A 105 0.94 15.05 -27.29
N VAL A 106 0.30 13.91 -27.52
CA VAL A 106 -0.68 13.36 -26.58
C VAL A 106 0.03 12.96 -25.29
N ARG A 107 -0.48 13.43 -24.16
CA ARG A 107 0.03 13.04 -22.86
C ARG A 107 -0.43 11.64 -22.48
N HIS A 108 0.40 10.94 -21.72
CA HIS A 108 -0.02 9.66 -21.17
C HIS A 108 -1.21 9.84 -20.24
N GLU A 109 -2.23 9.00 -20.45
CA GLU A 109 -3.40 8.87 -19.59
C GLU A 109 -3.49 7.43 -19.12
N ILE A 110 -3.76 7.25 -17.82
CA ILE A 110 -3.92 5.89 -17.25
C ILE A 110 -5.10 5.21 -17.93
N PRO A 111 -4.90 4.00 -18.50
CA PRO A 111 -5.99 3.28 -19.17
C PRO A 111 -7.19 3.04 -18.24
N PRO A 112 -8.42 3.09 -18.77
CA PRO A 112 -9.62 2.71 -18.02
C PRO A 112 -9.48 1.28 -17.45
N GLY A 113 -10.00 1.07 -16.23
CA GLY A 113 -9.93 -0.22 -15.54
C GLY A 113 -8.64 -0.47 -14.75
N ASP A 114 -7.58 0.32 -14.97
CA ASP A 114 -6.32 0.19 -14.23
C ASP A 114 -6.43 0.80 -12.83
N ALA A 115 -5.98 2.04 -12.62
CA ALA A 115 -6.08 2.70 -11.31
C ALA A 115 -7.52 3.12 -10.96
N VAL A 116 -8.33 3.45 -11.96
CA VAL A 116 -9.75 3.81 -11.82
C VAL A 116 -10.62 2.69 -12.38
N ALA A 117 -11.66 2.32 -11.65
CA ALA A 117 -12.56 1.23 -12.02
C ALA A 117 -13.28 1.48 -13.36
N GLU A 118 -13.55 0.40 -14.11
CA GLU A 118 -14.38 0.42 -15.31
C GLU A 118 -15.45 -0.70 -15.17
N PRO A 119 -16.75 -0.37 -15.34
CA PRO A 119 -17.28 0.99 -15.56
C PRO A 119 -17.00 1.91 -14.36
N PRO A 120 -16.94 3.23 -14.57
CA PRO A 120 -16.81 4.19 -13.48
C PRO A 120 -18.07 4.15 -12.58
N PRO A 121 -18.01 4.68 -11.34
CA PRO A 121 -19.17 4.78 -10.47
C PRO A 121 -20.34 5.50 -11.16
N GLU A 122 -21.56 5.22 -10.67
CA GLU A 122 -22.78 5.86 -11.20
C GLU A 122 -22.69 7.40 -11.10
N ALA A 123 -22.97 8.09 -12.22
CA ALA A 123 -22.98 9.54 -12.26
C ALA A 123 -24.15 10.11 -11.43
N ALA A 124 -23.86 11.18 -10.67
CA ALA A 124 -24.89 11.89 -9.91
C ALA A 124 -25.76 12.76 -10.83
N GLN A 125 -27.02 12.93 -10.43
CA GLN A 125 -27.88 13.96 -11.06
C GLN A 125 -27.41 15.35 -10.59
N MET A 126 -26.85 16.13 -11.51
CA MET A 126 -26.32 17.45 -11.23
C MET A 126 -27.31 18.55 -11.59
N HIS A 127 -27.51 19.51 -10.68
CA HIS A 127 -28.14 20.79 -10.96
C HIS A 127 -27.07 21.87 -11.11
N VAL A 128 -27.05 22.58 -12.25
CA VAL A 128 -25.96 23.51 -12.60
C VAL A 128 -26.52 24.94 -12.78
N GLU A 129 -26.00 25.87 -12.00
CA GLU A 129 -26.27 27.30 -12.09
C GLU A 129 -24.96 28.02 -12.44
N THR A 130 -25.00 28.90 -13.48
CA THR A 130 -23.83 29.64 -13.95
C THR A 130 -24.12 31.13 -13.91
N SER A 131 -23.22 31.90 -13.35
CA SER A 131 -23.15 33.36 -13.38
C SER A 131 -21.84 33.79 -14.05
N ASP A 132 -21.59 35.08 -14.18
CA ASP A 132 -20.34 35.60 -14.77
C ASP A 132 -19.09 35.22 -13.96
N ALA A 133 -19.23 35.05 -12.63
CA ALA A 133 -18.10 34.80 -11.73
C ALA A 133 -17.96 33.35 -11.26
N ILE A 134 -19.06 32.60 -11.15
CA ILE A 134 -19.09 31.29 -10.51
C ILE A 134 -20.06 30.37 -11.24
N THR A 135 -19.64 29.12 -11.47
CA THR A 135 -20.53 28.00 -11.78
C THR A 135 -20.72 27.15 -10.53
N LYS A 136 -21.96 26.93 -10.13
CA LYS A 136 -22.36 26.08 -9.02
C LYS A 136 -22.94 24.78 -9.54
N ILE A 137 -22.34 23.64 -9.12
CA ILE A 137 -22.83 22.30 -9.43
C ILE A 137 -23.32 21.70 -8.12
N LYS A 138 -24.61 21.35 -8.03
CA LYS A 138 -25.26 20.81 -6.86
C LYS A 138 -25.74 19.39 -7.14
N PHE A 139 -25.45 18.45 -6.20
CA PHE A 139 -25.97 17.08 -6.28
C PHE A 139 -26.14 16.48 -4.88
N GLN A 140 -26.97 15.44 -4.81
CA GLN A 140 -27.23 14.68 -3.58
C GLN A 140 -26.52 13.35 -3.63
N THR A 141 -25.86 12.96 -2.54
CA THR A 141 -25.34 11.61 -2.30
C THR A 141 -26.22 10.87 -1.31
N THR A 142 -25.88 9.61 -0.99
CA THR A 142 -26.58 8.86 0.05
C THR A 142 -26.39 9.46 1.45
N SER A 143 -25.33 10.25 1.68
CA SER A 143 -24.94 10.75 3.00
C SER A 143 -24.96 12.27 3.13
N ALA A 144 -24.92 13.02 2.02
CA ALA A 144 -24.73 14.47 2.06
C ALA A 144 -25.25 15.21 0.82
N MET A 145 -25.56 16.48 0.99
CA MET A 145 -25.73 17.45 -0.10
C MET A 145 -24.36 18.05 -0.43
N VAL A 146 -23.95 17.99 -1.69
CA VAL A 146 -22.67 18.50 -2.16
C VAL A 146 -22.88 19.67 -3.12
N ASN A 147 -22.11 20.75 -2.91
CA ASN A 147 -21.98 21.85 -3.85
C ASN A 147 -20.51 21.95 -4.29
N VAL A 148 -20.28 21.95 -5.60
CA VAL A 148 -18.98 22.31 -6.20
C VAL A 148 -19.10 23.72 -6.74
N LEU A 149 -18.33 24.66 -6.19
CA LEU A 149 -18.35 26.06 -6.53
C LEU A 149 -17.09 26.42 -7.33
N MET A 150 -17.21 26.46 -8.65
CA MET A 150 -16.10 26.79 -9.56
C MET A 150 -16.07 28.30 -9.82
N LYS A 151 -15.06 28.97 -9.26
CA LYS A 151 -14.74 30.38 -9.57
C LYS A 151 -14.06 30.43 -10.93
N HIS A 152 -14.42 31.41 -11.77
CA HIS A 152 -13.94 31.47 -13.13
C HIS A 152 -12.58 32.16 -13.27
N SER A 153 -12.33 33.22 -12.47
CA SER A 153 -11.08 34.02 -12.55
C SER A 153 -10.69 34.57 -11.18
N PRO A 154 -9.57 34.15 -10.58
CA PRO A 154 -8.76 32.97 -10.99
C PRO A 154 -9.56 31.68 -10.92
N LEU A 155 -9.16 30.67 -11.70
CA LEU A 155 -9.72 29.32 -11.57
C LEU A 155 -9.49 28.81 -10.15
N ALA A 156 -10.57 28.57 -9.41
CA ALA A 156 -10.52 27.88 -8.11
C ALA A 156 -11.82 27.10 -7.90
N ILE A 157 -11.75 26.01 -7.13
CA ILE A 157 -12.89 25.13 -6.94
C ILE A 157 -13.05 24.84 -5.43
N ASP A 158 -14.19 25.26 -4.89
CA ASP A 158 -14.56 24.95 -3.51
C ASP A 158 -15.52 23.76 -3.50
N VAL A 159 -15.26 22.77 -2.63
CA VAL A 159 -16.14 21.61 -2.41
C VAL A 159 -16.80 21.78 -1.02
N GLU A 160 -18.11 21.97 -1.05
CA GLU A 160 -18.95 22.18 0.13
C GLU A 160 -19.81 20.96 0.38
N VAL A 161 -19.88 20.52 1.61
CA VAL A 161 -20.69 19.38 2.08
C VAL A 161 -21.61 19.84 3.20
N ASN A 162 -22.93 19.67 3.02
CA ASN A 162 -23.95 20.11 3.96
C ASN A 162 -23.82 21.58 4.42
N GLY A 163 -23.39 22.47 3.51
CA GLY A 163 -23.21 23.90 3.78
C GLY A 163 -21.84 24.27 4.39
N ARG A 164 -20.93 23.32 4.60
CA ARG A 164 -19.57 23.53 5.10
C ARG A 164 -18.56 23.30 3.98
N VAL A 165 -17.72 24.27 3.67
CA VAL A 165 -16.60 24.09 2.74
C VAL A 165 -15.56 23.20 3.42
N LEU A 166 -15.23 22.06 2.82
CA LEU A 166 -14.22 21.13 3.32
C LEU A 166 -12.89 21.27 2.59
N GLN A 167 -12.93 21.46 1.27
CA GLN A 167 -11.71 21.57 0.46
C GLN A 167 -11.83 22.72 -0.53
N ARG A 168 -10.71 23.42 -0.75
CA ARG A 168 -10.54 24.41 -1.83
C ARG A 168 -9.35 24.03 -2.68
N LEU A 169 -9.55 23.83 -3.95
CA LEU A 169 -8.52 23.54 -4.94
C LEU A 169 -8.11 24.87 -5.60
N ASN A 170 -6.79 25.06 -5.71
CA ASN A 170 -6.18 26.28 -6.25
C ASN A 170 -6.61 27.57 -5.51
N ALA A 171 -6.86 27.48 -4.20
CA ALA A 171 -7.24 28.64 -3.40
C ALA A 171 -6.13 29.73 -3.34
N ARG A 172 -4.87 29.31 -3.48
CA ARG A 172 -3.67 30.15 -3.44
C ARG A 172 -3.16 30.55 -4.83
N ASN A 173 -3.91 30.21 -5.88
CA ASN A 173 -3.55 30.48 -7.29
C ASN A 173 -2.18 29.87 -7.70
N PHE A 174 -1.88 28.66 -7.20
CA PHE A 174 -0.64 27.92 -7.50
C PHE A 174 -0.73 27.10 -8.80
N PHE A 175 -1.91 26.94 -9.37
CA PHE A 175 -2.10 26.14 -10.58
C PHE A 175 -1.14 26.61 -11.68
N ASN A 176 -0.34 25.66 -12.15
CA ASN A 176 0.56 25.78 -13.30
C ASN A 176 0.45 24.54 -14.18
N PHE A 177 0.60 24.73 -15.48
CA PHE A 177 0.57 23.64 -16.45
C PHE A 177 1.56 23.94 -17.58
N GLU A 178 2.70 23.23 -17.60
CA GLU A 178 3.70 23.33 -18.66
C GLU A 178 3.22 22.52 -19.88
N ARG A 179 3.39 23.04 -21.10
CA ARG A 179 2.99 22.38 -22.33
C ARG A 179 4.21 21.88 -23.09
N TYR A 180 4.05 20.79 -23.84
CA TYR A 180 5.11 20.30 -24.72
C TYR A 180 5.54 21.36 -25.73
N ARG A 181 6.86 21.38 -26.08
CA ARG A 181 7.51 22.39 -26.90
C ARG A 181 8.56 21.74 -27.81
N LYS A 182 8.90 22.40 -28.94
CA LYS A 182 9.98 21.98 -29.82
C LYS A 182 11.28 22.68 -29.41
N PRO A 183 12.41 21.96 -29.21
CA PRO A 183 13.68 22.57 -28.78
C PRO A 183 14.16 23.70 -29.69
N LYS A 184 13.98 23.56 -31.01
CA LYS A 184 14.43 24.56 -32.00
C LYS A 184 13.67 25.89 -31.96
N ALA A 185 12.50 25.93 -31.36
CA ALA A 185 11.70 27.12 -31.18
C ALA A 185 11.97 27.84 -29.86
N PHE A 186 12.68 27.20 -28.92
CA PHE A 186 12.97 27.78 -27.62
C PHE A 186 14.24 28.65 -27.69
N ARG A 187 14.17 29.88 -27.22
CA ARG A 187 15.32 30.79 -27.04
C ARG A 187 15.53 31.05 -25.57
N PRO A 188 16.81 31.02 -25.08
CA PRO A 188 17.10 31.36 -23.69
C PRO A 188 16.69 32.80 -23.32
N PRO A 189 16.36 33.07 -22.05
CA PRO A 189 15.85 34.37 -21.58
C PRO A 189 16.82 35.54 -21.64
N ASP A 190 18.12 35.31 -21.86
CA ASP A 190 19.17 36.35 -21.86
C ASP A 190 18.94 37.46 -22.90
N ALA A 191 17.98 37.32 -23.75
CA ALA A 191 17.72 38.23 -24.86
C ALA A 191 16.38 38.92 -24.80
N MET A 192 15.88 39.37 -23.63
CA MET A 192 14.75 40.34 -23.61
C MET A 192 13.33 39.81 -23.30
N ALA A 193 12.47 40.75 -22.99
CA ALA A 193 11.17 40.70 -22.35
C ALA A 193 10.06 39.85 -23.01
N SER A 194 10.25 39.31 -24.19
CA SER A 194 9.24 38.44 -24.84
C SER A 194 9.92 37.32 -25.63
N LEU A 195 9.57 36.07 -25.33
CA LEU A 195 10.11 34.89 -25.98
C LEU A 195 9.03 34.23 -26.83
N PRO A 196 9.32 33.85 -28.11
CA PRO A 196 8.43 32.98 -28.85
C PRO A 196 8.47 31.58 -28.21
N GLY A 197 7.31 31.04 -27.84
CA GLY A 197 7.14 29.64 -27.46
C GLY A 197 7.35 28.69 -28.65
N ALA A 198 7.39 27.40 -28.38
CA ALA A 198 7.54 26.34 -29.36
C ALA A 198 6.45 26.36 -30.46
N ASP A 199 5.29 26.90 -30.13
CA ASP A 199 4.12 27.08 -30.94
C ASP A 199 4.05 28.45 -31.60
N GLY A 200 5.12 29.27 -31.54
CA GLY A 200 5.18 30.63 -32.05
C GLY A 200 4.58 31.70 -31.14
N LEU A 201 4.15 31.32 -29.93
CA LEU A 201 3.61 32.28 -28.95
C LEU A 201 4.72 33.09 -28.29
N VAL A 202 4.40 34.32 -27.94
CA VAL A 202 5.25 35.21 -27.17
C VAL A 202 5.01 34.94 -25.69
N ILE A 203 6.03 34.46 -24.96
CA ILE A 203 5.96 34.25 -23.53
C ILE A 203 6.50 35.50 -22.83
N ASP A 204 5.66 36.13 -22.03
CA ASP A 204 6.07 37.24 -21.18
C ASP A 204 6.88 36.69 -19.99
N ALA A 205 8.17 36.97 -19.94
CA ALA A 205 9.06 36.54 -18.86
C ALA A 205 8.64 37.07 -17.48
N ALA A 206 7.97 38.24 -17.42
CA ALA A 206 7.46 38.79 -16.16
C ALA A 206 6.24 38.02 -15.63
N ALA A 207 5.42 37.46 -16.53
CA ALA A 207 4.29 36.61 -16.18
C ALA A 207 4.69 35.14 -15.89
N HIS A 208 5.86 34.72 -16.36
CA HIS A 208 6.36 33.36 -16.24
C HIS A 208 7.81 33.31 -15.70
N PRO A 209 8.07 33.77 -14.46
CA PRO A 209 9.43 33.84 -13.90
C PRO A 209 10.13 32.47 -13.82
N HIS A 210 9.40 31.37 -13.79
CA HIS A 210 9.94 30.02 -13.84
C HIS A 210 10.57 29.67 -15.18
N ASN A 211 10.20 30.37 -16.27
CA ASN A 211 10.83 30.21 -17.58
C ASN A 211 12.26 30.78 -17.62
N LEU A 212 12.67 31.52 -16.60
CA LEU A 212 14.02 32.00 -16.44
C LEU A 212 15.01 30.90 -16.02
N ASP A 213 14.55 29.86 -15.33
CA ASP A 213 15.36 28.68 -15.04
C ASP A 213 15.26 27.69 -16.19
N THR A 214 16.22 27.75 -17.10
CA THR A 214 16.32 26.82 -18.22
C THR A 214 17.06 25.52 -17.89
N THR A 215 17.58 25.41 -16.66
CA THR A 215 18.31 24.20 -16.22
C THR A 215 17.38 23.01 -16.15
N GLY A 216 17.71 21.95 -16.87
CA GLY A 216 16.93 20.72 -16.87
C GLY A 216 15.61 20.78 -17.65
N LEU A 217 15.38 21.78 -18.51
CA LEU A 217 14.23 21.82 -19.41
C LEU A 217 14.26 20.71 -20.46
N TRP A 218 15.43 20.49 -21.06
CA TRP A 218 15.63 19.55 -22.17
C TRP A 218 16.49 18.34 -21.80
N GLU A 219 17.40 18.52 -20.86
CA GLU A 219 18.23 17.47 -20.31
C GLU A 219 18.62 17.77 -18.86
N GLU A 220 18.80 16.73 -18.07
CA GLU A 220 19.11 16.83 -16.66
C GLU A 220 20.05 15.70 -16.22
N ASP A 221 21.18 16.04 -15.60
CA ASP A 221 22.14 15.05 -15.13
C ASP A 221 21.88 14.66 -13.67
N PHE A 222 21.84 13.36 -13.40
CA PHE A 222 21.82 12.82 -12.05
C PHE A 222 22.36 11.39 -11.99
N GLY A 223 23.13 11.07 -10.94
CA GLY A 223 23.66 9.71 -10.74
C GLY A 223 24.55 9.20 -11.89
N GLY A 224 25.16 10.11 -12.67
CA GLY A 224 25.97 9.75 -13.83
C GLY A 224 25.16 9.42 -15.09
N HIS A 225 23.85 9.68 -15.07
CA HIS A 225 22.96 9.54 -16.23
C HIS A 225 22.46 10.92 -16.67
N THR A 226 22.33 11.13 -17.97
CA THR A 226 21.69 12.30 -18.57
C THR A 226 20.27 11.92 -18.98
N ASP A 227 19.29 12.42 -18.25
CA ASP A 227 17.87 12.30 -18.56
C ASP A 227 17.48 13.31 -19.63
N ARG A 228 17.02 12.85 -20.78
CA ARG A 228 16.61 13.71 -21.89
C ARG A 228 15.11 13.87 -21.94
N LYS A 229 14.68 15.08 -22.29
CA LYS A 229 13.26 15.49 -22.39
C LYS A 229 13.00 16.04 -23.80
N PRO A 230 12.87 15.17 -24.81
CA PRO A 230 12.75 15.57 -26.20
C PRO A 230 11.51 16.43 -26.48
N ARG A 231 10.46 16.23 -25.70
CA ARG A 231 9.19 16.97 -25.78
C ARG A 231 9.19 18.23 -24.91
N GLY A 232 10.28 18.47 -24.17
CA GLY A 232 10.43 19.60 -23.24
C GLY A 232 9.72 19.39 -21.91
N PRO A 233 9.61 20.45 -21.11
CA PRO A 233 8.99 20.40 -19.81
C PRO A 233 7.49 20.11 -19.95
N ALA A 234 6.96 19.30 -19.04
CA ALA A 234 5.56 18.86 -19.08
C ALA A 234 4.90 18.83 -17.70
N SER A 235 5.53 19.45 -16.72
CA SER A 235 5.06 19.41 -15.33
C SER A 235 3.77 20.22 -15.14
N PHE A 236 3.01 19.84 -14.12
CA PHE A 236 1.87 20.60 -13.66
C PHE A 236 1.74 20.48 -12.15
N GLY A 237 1.09 21.47 -11.54
CA GLY A 237 0.88 21.46 -10.09
C GLY A 237 -0.21 22.43 -9.67
N MET A 238 -0.71 22.25 -8.45
CA MET A 238 -1.66 23.15 -7.80
C MET A 238 -1.65 22.96 -6.29
N ASP A 239 -2.36 23.84 -5.58
CA ASP A 239 -2.60 23.74 -4.14
C ASP A 239 -4.00 23.20 -3.82
N VAL A 240 -4.11 22.60 -2.64
CA VAL A 240 -5.36 22.26 -1.97
C VAL A 240 -5.33 22.74 -0.53
N THR A 241 -6.42 23.37 -0.09
CA THR A 241 -6.64 23.80 1.28
C THR A 241 -7.75 22.97 1.91
N PHE A 242 -7.49 22.37 3.04
CA PHE A 242 -8.48 21.72 3.90
C PHE A 242 -8.96 22.73 4.93
N GLU A 243 -10.22 23.12 4.81
CA GLU A 243 -10.81 24.24 5.55
C GLU A 243 -11.28 23.88 6.97
N GLY A 244 -11.37 24.89 7.80
CA GLY A 244 -11.81 24.78 9.20
C GLY A 244 -10.67 24.40 10.14
N ASN A 245 -10.99 23.77 11.27
CA ASN A 245 -9.99 23.26 12.20
C ASN A 245 -9.57 21.85 11.79
N VAL A 246 -8.36 21.73 11.23
CA VAL A 246 -7.79 20.45 10.75
C VAL A 246 -6.56 20.11 11.59
N PRO A 247 -6.70 19.41 12.72
CA PRO A 247 -5.58 19.13 13.63
C PRO A 247 -4.51 18.28 12.99
N SER A 248 -4.88 17.31 12.17
CA SER A 248 -3.95 16.38 11.52
C SER A 248 -4.40 15.96 10.12
N LEU A 249 -3.41 15.65 9.31
CA LEU A 249 -3.55 14.99 8.01
C LEU A 249 -2.99 13.57 8.12
N PHE A 250 -3.56 12.62 7.34
CA PHE A 250 -3.17 11.21 7.33
C PHE A 250 -3.04 10.72 5.88
N GLY A 251 -2.35 9.59 5.69
CA GLY A 251 -2.23 8.95 4.37
C GLY A 251 -0.85 9.11 3.74
N LEU A 252 -0.78 9.48 2.47
CA LEU A 252 0.43 9.57 1.63
C LEU A 252 1.32 8.31 1.70
N PRO A 253 0.79 7.05 1.63
CA PRO A 253 1.68 5.91 1.58
C PRO A 253 2.38 5.79 0.22
N GLU A 254 3.66 5.37 0.17
CA GLU A 254 4.39 4.79 1.27
C GLU A 254 5.52 5.71 1.74
N HIS A 255 5.55 6.01 3.04
CA HIS A 255 6.63 6.76 3.68
C HIS A 255 6.89 6.21 5.08
N GLY A 256 8.16 6.22 5.50
CA GLY A 256 8.58 5.78 6.85
C GLY A 256 8.34 6.86 7.91
N THR A 257 7.09 7.28 8.13
CA THR A 257 6.73 8.41 8.98
C THR A 257 5.62 8.07 9.98
N LYS A 258 5.19 9.06 10.77
CA LYS A 258 4.11 8.94 11.77
C LYS A 258 2.75 8.82 11.10
N ALA A 259 1.75 8.31 11.84
CA ALA A 259 0.37 8.21 11.36
C ALA A 259 -0.23 9.59 11.08
N SER A 260 -0.08 10.54 12.00
CA SER A 260 -0.33 11.96 11.78
C SER A 260 0.86 12.56 11.03
N LEU A 261 0.64 12.94 9.76
CA LEU A 261 1.71 13.35 8.85
C LEU A 261 2.47 14.59 9.34
N PRO A 262 3.78 14.52 9.54
CA PRO A 262 4.63 15.69 9.85
C PRO A 262 4.67 16.68 8.69
N PHE A 263 4.84 17.96 9.02
CA PHE A 263 5.02 19.05 8.06
C PHE A 263 6.52 19.28 7.84
N TYR A 264 7.18 18.39 7.06
CA TYR A 264 8.61 18.45 6.78
C TYR A 264 8.97 19.68 5.92
N GLU A 265 10.21 20.16 6.02
CA GLU A 265 10.72 21.23 5.14
C GLU A 265 10.87 20.71 3.69
N GLU A 266 11.44 19.52 3.49
CA GLU A 266 11.45 18.84 2.21
C GLU A 266 10.05 18.26 1.93
N PRO A 267 9.51 18.38 0.69
CA PRO A 267 8.24 17.78 0.33
C PRO A 267 8.29 16.24 0.36
N TYR A 268 7.15 15.62 0.63
CA TYR A 268 6.95 14.19 0.39
C TYR A 268 7.14 13.87 -1.08
N ARG A 269 7.84 12.79 -1.38
CA ARG A 269 8.16 12.37 -2.73
C ARG A 269 7.46 11.05 -3.07
N PHE A 270 6.84 10.99 -4.23
CA PHE A 270 6.27 9.78 -4.82
C PHE A 270 7.04 9.41 -6.09
N PHE A 271 7.88 8.40 -5.98
CA PHE A 271 8.67 7.82 -7.05
C PHE A 271 9.16 6.45 -6.57
N ASN A 272 8.54 5.37 -7.02
CA ASN A 272 8.81 4.02 -6.50
C ASN A 272 10.29 3.68 -6.61
N LEU A 273 10.95 3.40 -5.50
CA LEU A 273 12.39 3.22 -5.42
C LEU A 273 12.75 2.01 -4.55
N ASP A 274 13.80 1.30 -4.97
CA ASP A 274 14.48 0.32 -4.13
C ASP A 274 15.41 1.06 -3.16
N VAL A 275 14.89 1.33 -1.96
CA VAL A 275 15.63 2.06 -0.93
C VAL A 275 16.22 1.07 0.05
N PHE A 276 17.48 0.74 -0.18
CA PHE A 276 18.25 -0.11 0.70
C PHE A 276 18.50 0.62 2.03
N GLU A 277 18.06 0.03 3.14
CA GLU A 277 18.24 0.60 4.47
C GLU A 277 17.47 1.92 4.71
N TYR A 278 16.16 1.96 4.32
CA TYR A 278 15.38 3.18 4.43
C TYR A 278 15.36 3.77 5.85
N GLU A 279 15.41 5.10 5.89
CA GLU A 279 15.33 5.88 7.13
C GLU A 279 13.88 6.20 7.50
N LEU A 280 13.68 6.49 8.78
CA LEU A 280 12.40 6.86 9.36
C LEU A 280 12.33 8.36 9.67
N ASP A 281 11.11 8.87 9.82
CA ASP A 281 10.82 10.29 10.05
C ASP A 281 11.34 11.20 8.92
N GLU A 282 11.22 10.73 7.67
CA GLU A 282 11.69 11.39 6.47
C GLU A 282 10.63 11.32 5.36
N PRO A 283 10.52 12.37 4.51
CA PRO A 283 9.55 12.41 3.42
C PRO A 283 10.05 11.75 2.12
N MET A 284 11.12 10.96 2.17
CA MET A 284 11.67 10.31 1.00
C MET A 284 10.74 9.23 0.46
N ALA A 285 10.78 9.02 -0.86
CA ALA A 285 10.03 7.96 -1.52
C ALA A 285 10.51 6.57 -1.06
N LEU A 286 9.57 5.63 -0.97
CA LEU A 286 9.82 4.22 -0.73
C LEU A 286 9.35 3.37 -1.94
N TYR A 287 8.95 2.14 -1.70
CA TYR A 287 8.72 1.13 -2.75
C TYR A 287 7.43 1.32 -3.53
N GLY A 288 6.42 1.99 -2.95
CA GLY A 288 5.10 2.12 -3.57
C GLY A 288 4.46 3.50 -3.42
N THR A 289 3.44 3.75 -4.23
CA THR A 289 2.80 5.07 -4.32
C THR A 289 1.29 4.96 -4.33
N ILE A 290 0.63 5.53 -3.30
CA ILE A 290 -0.80 5.83 -3.31
C ILE A 290 -0.99 7.26 -2.82
N PRO A 291 -1.09 8.26 -3.71
CA PRO A 291 -1.08 9.68 -3.34
C PRO A 291 -2.45 10.14 -2.84
N ILE A 292 -2.92 9.54 -1.73
CA ILE A 292 -4.15 9.91 -1.04
C ILE A 292 -3.85 10.67 0.25
N LEU A 293 -4.55 11.77 0.48
CA LEU A 293 -4.46 12.60 1.67
C LEU A 293 -5.83 12.65 2.36
N TRP A 294 -5.88 12.32 3.65
CA TRP A 294 -7.05 12.36 4.49
C TRP A 294 -6.99 13.55 5.42
N ALA A 295 -8.09 14.27 5.57
CA ALA A 295 -8.23 15.37 6.52
C ALA A 295 -9.36 15.11 7.51
N VAL A 296 -9.08 15.30 8.79
CA VAL A 296 -10.09 15.34 9.85
C VAL A 296 -10.42 16.82 10.09
N HIS A 297 -11.67 17.19 9.81
CA HIS A 297 -12.19 18.54 10.09
C HIS A 297 -12.92 18.50 11.43
N GLN A 298 -12.25 18.93 12.46
CA GLN A 298 -12.79 18.90 13.82
C GLN A 298 -14.03 19.76 13.93
N GLY A 299 -15.06 19.23 14.57
CA GLY A 299 -16.28 19.94 14.88
C GLY A 299 -16.10 21.01 15.97
N SER A 300 -17.00 21.98 16.04
CA SER A 300 -17.03 23.01 17.06
C SER A 300 -18.42 23.13 17.69
N GLY A 301 -18.49 23.21 19.00
CA GLY A 301 -19.76 23.28 19.71
C GLY A 301 -20.58 21.99 19.53
N ASN A 302 -21.76 22.09 18.88
CA ASN A 302 -22.63 20.94 18.59
C ASN A 302 -22.42 20.34 17.18
N GLU A 303 -21.50 20.88 16.39
CA GLU A 303 -21.18 20.35 15.07
C GLU A 303 -20.29 19.12 15.19
N PRO A 304 -20.60 18.00 14.54
CA PRO A 304 -19.75 16.81 14.55
C PRO A 304 -18.46 17.04 13.77
N SER A 305 -17.43 16.30 14.11
CA SER A 305 -16.24 16.19 13.29
C SER A 305 -16.61 15.46 11.98
N VAL A 306 -15.94 15.84 10.88
CA VAL A 306 -16.12 15.20 9.58
C VAL A 306 -14.79 14.90 8.94
N THR A 307 -14.78 13.95 7.99
CA THR A 307 -13.57 13.55 7.27
C THR A 307 -13.76 13.80 5.78
N SER A 308 -12.72 14.24 5.11
CA SER A 308 -12.65 14.29 3.65
C SER A 308 -11.35 13.68 3.13
N GLY A 309 -11.32 13.28 1.86
CA GLY A 309 -10.13 12.75 1.21
C GLY A 309 -9.80 13.51 -0.08
N PHE A 310 -8.52 13.51 -0.46
CA PHE A 310 -8.02 14.05 -1.71
C PHE A 310 -7.06 13.04 -2.33
N LEU A 311 -7.29 12.65 -3.59
CA LEU A 311 -6.48 11.69 -4.33
C LEU A 311 -5.90 12.36 -5.58
N TRP A 312 -4.58 12.21 -5.78
CA TRP A 312 -3.85 12.65 -6.95
C TRP A 312 -3.52 11.46 -7.84
N ILE A 313 -4.18 11.37 -9.01
CA ILE A 313 -4.12 10.18 -9.88
C ILE A 313 -3.09 10.43 -10.99
N ASN A 314 -1.82 10.26 -10.66
CA ASN A 314 -0.73 10.43 -11.63
C ASN A 314 0.42 9.46 -11.34
N PRO A 315 0.93 8.71 -12.35
CA PRO A 315 1.99 7.72 -12.17
C PRO A 315 3.41 8.26 -12.35
N SER A 316 3.60 9.53 -12.70
CA SER A 316 4.92 10.15 -12.80
C SER A 316 5.43 10.62 -11.44
N GLU A 317 6.70 10.98 -11.37
CA GLU A 317 7.28 11.54 -10.15
C GLU A 317 6.46 12.73 -9.64
N THR A 318 6.09 12.70 -8.36
CA THR A 318 5.24 13.72 -7.74
C THR A 318 5.81 14.15 -6.40
N PHE A 319 5.82 15.46 -6.14
CA PHE A 319 6.13 16.04 -4.82
C PHE A 319 4.90 16.66 -4.18
N VAL A 320 4.80 16.49 -2.86
CA VAL A 320 3.70 17.01 -2.03
C VAL A 320 4.27 17.73 -0.81
N LYS A 321 4.03 19.04 -0.68
CA LYS A 321 4.42 19.80 0.49
C LYS A 321 3.19 20.09 1.35
N LEU A 322 3.24 19.68 2.60
CA LEU A 322 2.25 20.01 3.61
C LEU A 322 2.66 21.30 4.34
N GLU A 323 1.72 22.22 4.59
CA GLU A 323 1.99 23.53 5.16
C GLU A 323 0.91 23.96 6.14
N ARG A 324 1.34 24.70 7.18
CA ARG A 324 0.48 25.51 8.05
C ARG A 324 0.92 26.97 7.95
N LEU A 325 -0.02 27.84 7.66
CA LEU A 325 0.28 29.25 7.36
C LEU A 325 0.13 30.16 8.58
N ASP A 326 -0.66 29.77 9.59
CA ASP A 326 -0.95 30.59 10.77
C ASP A 326 0.19 30.51 11.79
N GLN A 327 1.20 31.34 11.58
CA GLN A 327 2.27 31.53 12.55
C GLN A 327 1.70 32.28 13.80
N GLY A 328 1.47 31.52 14.88
CA GLY A 328 0.99 32.07 16.15
C GLY A 328 -0.34 31.49 16.64
N ALA A 329 -1.04 30.71 15.82
CA ALA A 329 -2.14 29.88 16.29
C ALA A 329 -1.61 28.69 17.11
N PRO A 330 -2.37 28.15 18.07
CA PRO A 330 -1.98 26.91 18.74
C PRO A 330 -1.68 25.82 17.74
N ALA A 331 -0.66 25.02 17.98
CA ALA A 331 -0.31 23.90 17.11
C ALA A 331 -1.53 23.01 16.86
N GLY A 332 -1.78 22.65 15.60
CA GLY A 332 -2.90 21.80 15.23
C GLY A 332 -4.26 22.52 15.12
N THR A 333 -4.31 23.84 15.12
CA THR A 333 -5.54 24.61 14.88
C THR A 333 -5.52 25.28 13.51
N GLY A 334 -6.73 25.56 12.95
CA GLY A 334 -6.88 26.22 11.65
C GLY A 334 -6.77 25.27 10.45
N PRO A 335 -6.82 25.83 9.22
CA PRO A 335 -6.76 25.04 7.99
C PRO A 335 -5.38 24.41 7.76
N ALA A 336 -5.38 23.31 7.03
CA ALA A 336 -4.16 22.68 6.54
C ALA A 336 -4.05 22.86 5.02
N HIS A 337 -2.83 23.05 4.54
CA HIS A 337 -2.56 23.30 3.12
C HIS A 337 -1.60 22.26 2.56
N ALA A 338 -1.78 21.94 1.28
CA ALA A 338 -0.82 21.14 0.53
C ALA A 338 -0.64 21.72 -0.87
N TRP A 339 0.57 21.67 -1.43
CA TRP A 339 0.75 21.84 -2.85
C TRP A 339 1.35 20.56 -3.46
N TRP A 340 0.96 20.31 -4.69
CA TRP A 340 1.29 19.12 -5.45
C TRP A 340 1.94 19.51 -6.77
N VAL A 341 2.96 18.77 -7.20
CA VAL A 341 3.56 18.93 -8.52
C VAL A 341 4.02 17.60 -9.08
N SER A 342 3.63 17.28 -10.32
CA SER A 342 4.05 16.10 -11.06
C SER A 342 4.93 16.45 -12.25
N GLU A 343 5.89 15.56 -12.59
CA GLU A 343 6.83 15.77 -13.69
C GLU A 343 6.14 15.77 -15.07
N SER A 344 5.14 14.90 -15.27
CA SER A 344 4.45 14.71 -16.56
C SER A 344 3.05 14.10 -16.37
N GLY A 345 2.34 13.82 -17.48
CA GLY A 345 1.00 13.25 -17.50
C GLY A 345 -0.10 14.30 -17.45
N LEU A 346 -1.28 13.97 -16.95
CA LEU A 346 -2.46 14.82 -16.81
C LEU A 346 -2.73 15.16 -15.35
N LEU A 347 -3.31 16.35 -15.12
CA LEU A 347 -3.92 16.64 -13.83
C LEU A 347 -5.22 15.85 -13.73
N ASP A 348 -5.24 14.86 -12.87
CA ASP A 348 -6.40 14.03 -12.55
C ASP A 348 -6.50 13.89 -11.03
N VAL A 349 -7.55 14.44 -10.45
CA VAL A 349 -7.72 14.46 -8.98
C VAL A 349 -9.13 14.07 -8.61
N ALA A 350 -9.27 13.43 -7.44
CA ALA A 350 -10.58 13.12 -6.88
C ALA A 350 -10.70 13.64 -5.44
N VAL A 351 -11.83 14.28 -5.15
CA VAL A 351 -12.24 14.69 -3.81
C VAL A 351 -13.27 13.68 -3.30
N PHE A 352 -13.01 13.12 -2.12
CA PHE A 352 -13.94 12.29 -1.37
C PHE A 352 -14.62 13.14 -0.29
N VAL A 353 -15.94 13.25 -0.38
CA VAL A 353 -16.70 14.20 0.45
C VAL A 353 -17.02 13.70 1.86
N GLY A 354 -16.77 12.44 2.16
CA GLY A 354 -17.10 11.83 3.45
C GLY A 354 -18.62 11.74 3.68
N PRO A 355 -19.16 12.14 4.85
CA PRO A 355 -18.53 12.89 5.95
C PRO A 355 -17.76 12.04 7.00
N THR A 356 -17.91 10.73 7.00
CA THR A 356 -17.23 9.86 7.96
C THR A 356 -16.05 9.14 7.30
N PRO A 357 -15.07 8.61 8.08
CA PRO A 357 -13.98 7.82 7.53
C PRO A 357 -14.47 6.61 6.71
N GLY A 358 -15.53 5.94 7.16
CA GLY A 358 -16.14 4.84 6.42
C GLY A 358 -16.66 5.24 5.04
N TYR A 359 -17.29 6.40 4.93
CA TYR A 359 -17.72 6.92 3.61
C TYR A 359 -16.54 7.29 2.72
N VAL A 360 -15.46 7.88 3.26
CA VAL A 360 -14.26 8.18 2.46
C VAL A 360 -13.63 6.90 1.91
N SER A 361 -13.50 5.84 2.74
CA SER A 361 -13.04 4.52 2.27
C SER A 361 -13.94 3.95 1.17
N GLN A 362 -15.26 3.98 1.37
CA GLN A 362 -16.21 3.49 0.37
C GLN A 362 -16.13 4.27 -0.94
N GLN A 363 -15.99 5.58 -0.86
CA GLN A 363 -15.83 6.48 -2.03
C GLN A 363 -14.52 6.19 -2.77
N PHE A 364 -13.42 5.97 -2.04
CA PHE A 364 -12.14 5.58 -2.63
C PHE A 364 -12.27 4.26 -3.41
N HIS A 365 -12.85 3.21 -2.78
CA HIS A 365 -13.00 1.92 -3.44
C HIS A 365 -14.07 1.91 -4.54
N ALA A 366 -15.10 2.75 -4.44
CA ALA A 366 -16.04 2.96 -5.54
C ALA A 366 -15.34 3.52 -6.77
N LEU A 367 -14.35 4.41 -6.59
CA LEU A 367 -13.57 4.97 -7.69
C LEU A 367 -12.49 4.00 -8.22
N THR A 368 -11.79 3.27 -7.34
CA THR A 368 -10.60 2.48 -7.69
C THR A 368 -10.89 0.98 -7.85
N GLY A 369 -12.08 0.53 -7.50
CA GLY A 369 -12.51 -0.87 -7.45
C GLY A 369 -12.36 -1.45 -6.04
N PHE A 370 -13.18 -2.46 -5.75
CA PHE A 370 -13.14 -3.19 -4.47
C PHE A 370 -12.18 -4.38 -4.57
N ALA A 371 -11.47 -4.67 -3.47
CA ALA A 371 -10.57 -5.80 -3.37
C ALA A 371 -11.34 -7.14 -3.27
N PRO A 372 -10.82 -8.25 -3.79
CA PRO A 372 -11.37 -9.58 -3.51
C PRO A 372 -11.10 -9.99 -2.05
N ILE A 373 -11.92 -10.92 -1.53
CA ILE A 373 -11.62 -11.57 -0.24
C ILE A 373 -10.40 -12.49 -0.42
N PRO A 374 -9.32 -12.37 0.38
CA PRO A 374 -8.17 -13.26 0.26
C PRO A 374 -8.50 -14.69 0.69
N PRO A 375 -7.76 -15.70 0.24
CA PRO A 375 -7.91 -17.05 0.80
C PRO A 375 -7.50 -17.05 2.28
N MET A 376 -8.19 -17.83 3.13
CA MET A 376 -7.98 -17.82 4.59
C MET A 376 -6.52 -18.09 4.98
N TRP A 377 -5.82 -18.97 4.27
CA TRP A 377 -4.42 -19.30 4.57
C TRP A 377 -3.47 -18.10 4.41
N ALA A 378 -3.82 -17.13 3.56
CA ALA A 378 -3.03 -15.89 3.41
C ALA A 378 -3.03 -15.02 4.68
N LEU A 379 -4.00 -15.23 5.56
CA LEU A 379 -4.11 -14.56 6.85
C LEU A 379 -3.40 -15.30 7.98
N GLY A 380 -2.90 -16.50 7.73
CA GLY A 380 -2.11 -17.28 8.68
C GLY A 380 -0.67 -16.81 8.79
N LYS A 381 0.18 -17.65 9.38
CA LYS A 381 1.60 -17.35 9.54
C LYS A 381 2.40 -17.80 8.31
N HIS A 382 3.18 -16.87 7.74
CA HIS A 382 4.13 -17.12 6.65
C HIS A 382 5.55 -17.17 7.18
N GLN A 383 6.34 -18.16 6.75
CA GLN A 383 7.74 -18.31 7.08
C GLN A 383 8.60 -18.19 5.84
N CYS A 384 9.46 -17.20 5.83
CA CYS A 384 10.39 -16.87 4.75
C CYS A 384 11.80 -16.66 5.30
N ARG A 385 12.76 -16.77 4.44
CA ARG A 385 14.17 -16.39 4.65
C ARG A 385 14.85 -16.24 3.29
N TRP A 386 15.71 -15.28 3.12
CA TRP A 386 16.75 -15.28 2.10
C TRP A 386 17.97 -16.04 2.67
N ASN A 387 18.21 -17.32 2.35
CA ASN A 387 17.34 -18.25 1.71
C ASN A 387 17.27 -19.57 2.50
N TYR A 388 16.24 -20.38 2.28
CA TYR A 388 16.29 -21.81 2.55
C TYR A 388 16.99 -22.48 1.39
N MET A 389 18.21 -23.00 1.62
CA MET A 389 19.18 -23.31 0.57
C MET A 389 18.94 -24.65 -0.14
N SER A 390 18.02 -25.51 0.32
CA SER A 390 17.79 -26.83 -0.28
C SER A 390 16.43 -27.43 0.13
N GLU A 391 15.99 -28.46 -0.59
CA GLU A 391 14.83 -29.26 -0.21
C GLU A 391 14.94 -29.85 1.21
N LYS A 392 16.16 -30.24 1.63
CA LYS A 392 16.43 -30.72 3.00
C LYS A 392 16.21 -29.62 4.03
N ASP A 393 16.62 -28.42 3.72
CA ASP A 393 16.42 -27.26 4.60
C ASP A 393 14.92 -26.95 4.77
N VAL A 394 14.17 -26.86 3.69
CA VAL A 394 12.72 -26.73 3.70
C VAL A 394 12.05 -27.80 4.56
N ALA A 395 12.43 -29.07 4.34
CA ALA A 395 11.88 -30.19 5.11
C ALA A 395 12.22 -30.11 6.61
N THR A 396 13.42 -29.60 6.95
CA THR A 396 13.86 -29.41 8.34
C THR A 396 13.03 -28.34 9.03
N VAL A 397 12.80 -27.22 8.36
CA VAL A 397 11.96 -26.11 8.87
C VAL A 397 10.54 -26.61 9.08
N ASP A 398 9.94 -27.22 8.08
CA ASP A 398 8.55 -27.71 8.12
C ASP A 398 8.35 -28.76 9.23
N SER A 399 9.27 -29.73 9.38
CA SER A 399 9.20 -30.73 10.44
C SER A 399 9.44 -30.14 11.84
N SER A 400 10.23 -29.08 11.95
CA SER A 400 10.46 -28.40 13.22
C SER A 400 9.22 -27.67 13.72
N TYR A 401 8.46 -27.02 12.82
CA TYR A 401 7.16 -26.44 13.18
C TYR A 401 6.18 -27.50 13.71
N ASP A 402 6.11 -28.69 13.09
CA ASP A 402 5.30 -29.80 13.59
C ASP A 402 5.82 -30.34 14.92
N LYS A 403 7.14 -30.51 15.04
CA LYS A 403 7.78 -31.01 16.29
C LYS A 403 7.45 -30.16 17.52
N TYR A 404 7.44 -28.83 17.34
CA TYR A 404 7.15 -27.90 18.43
C TYR A 404 5.67 -27.50 18.51
N ASP A 405 4.83 -28.06 17.63
CA ASP A 405 3.40 -27.77 17.55
C ASP A 405 3.11 -26.27 17.41
N ILE A 406 3.84 -25.61 16.50
CA ILE A 406 3.69 -24.21 16.15
C ILE A 406 2.91 -24.12 14.84
N PRO A 407 1.77 -23.41 14.79
CA PRO A 407 1.00 -23.31 13.57
C PRO A 407 1.69 -22.40 12.52
N TYR A 408 1.65 -22.81 11.23
CA TYR A 408 1.99 -21.96 10.10
C TYR A 408 1.34 -22.47 8.81
N ASP A 409 1.11 -21.57 7.87
CA ASP A 409 0.40 -21.86 6.62
C ASP A 409 1.31 -21.93 5.39
N VAL A 410 2.37 -21.10 5.33
CA VAL A 410 3.11 -20.90 4.08
C VAL A 410 4.61 -20.88 4.33
N ILE A 411 5.34 -21.67 3.54
CA ILE A 411 6.81 -21.58 3.45
C ILE A 411 7.22 -20.93 2.13
N TRP A 412 8.27 -20.13 2.15
CA TRP A 412 8.72 -19.31 1.03
C TRP A 412 10.16 -19.62 0.65
N LEU A 413 10.44 -19.50 -0.65
CA LEU A 413 11.81 -19.46 -1.19
C LEU A 413 12.08 -18.11 -1.85
N ASP A 414 13.24 -17.56 -1.53
CA ASP A 414 13.84 -16.39 -2.13
C ASP A 414 14.67 -16.76 -3.37
N ILE A 415 15.44 -15.84 -3.95
CA ILE A 415 16.06 -15.94 -5.28
C ILE A 415 17.03 -17.13 -5.46
N GLU A 416 17.59 -17.70 -4.38
CA GLU A 416 18.57 -18.78 -4.44
C GLU A 416 17.98 -20.15 -4.87
N HIS A 417 16.65 -20.28 -4.92
CA HIS A 417 16.03 -21.50 -5.44
C HIS A 417 16.18 -21.65 -6.96
N THR A 418 16.46 -20.57 -7.67
CA THR A 418 16.51 -20.53 -9.13
C THR A 418 17.86 -21.00 -9.69
N ASN A 419 17.91 -21.39 -10.96
CA ASN A 419 19.15 -21.67 -11.64
C ASN A 419 19.83 -20.37 -12.07
N GLY A 420 20.77 -19.90 -11.23
CA GLY A 420 21.53 -18.67 -11.50
C GLY A 420 20.66 -17.43 -11.72
N LYS A 421 19.61 -17.26 -10.93
CA LYS A 421 18.66 -16.15 -10.98
C LYS A 421 17.82 -16.08 -12.27
N ALA A 422 17.71 -17.20 -13.01
CA ALA A 422 16.73 -17.34 -14.08
C ALA A 422 15.38 -17.76 -13.47
N TYR A 423 14.42 -16.85 -13.39
CA TYR A 423 13.11 -17.14 -12.79
C TYR A 423 12.34 -18.20 -13.59
N PHE A 424 11.36 -18.87 -12.96
CA PHE A 424 10.66 -20.04 -13.49
C PHE A 424 11.53 -21.30 -13.61
N THR A 425 12.74 -21.31 -13.03
CA THR A 425 13.64 -22.47 -13.02
C THR A 425 13.98 -22.88 -11.59
N TRP A 426 14.59 -24.05 -11.45
CA TRP A 426 15.08 -24.58 -10.17
C TRP A 426 16.59 -24.82 -10.25
N ASN A 427 17.27 -24.64 -9.14
CA ASN A 427 18.65 -25.07 -8.96
C ASN A 427 18.67 -26.57 -8.73
N ASP A 428 19.00 -27.34 -9.76
CA ASP A 428 18.95 -28.80 -9.75
C ASP A 428 19.86 -29.44 -8.67
N ALA A 429 20.94 -28.77 -8.28
CA ALA A 429 21.86 -29.28 -7.26
C ALA A 429 21.21 -29.27 -5.86
N ASN A 430 20.48 -28.21 -5.55
CA ASN A 430 19.89 -28.00 -4.23
C ASN A 430 18.41 -28.40 -4.14
N PHE A 431 17.72 -28.35 -5.28
CA PHE A 431 16.30 -28.67 -5.41
C PHE A 431 16.08 -29.71 -6.54
N PRO A 432 16.63 -30.93 -6.40
CA PRO A 432 16.57 -31.94 -7.45
C PRO A 432 15.17 -32.54 -7.69
N THR A 433 14.27 -32.43 -6.73
CA THR A 433 12.89 -32.96 -6.81
C THR A 433 11.85 -31.95 -6.29
N PRO A 434 11.76 -30.75 -6.90
CA PRO A 434 10.94 -29.67 -6.37
C PRO A 434 9.44 -30.04 -6.35
N ASP A 435 8.96 -30.82 -7.31
CA ASP A 435 7.61 -31.39 -7.35
C ASP A 435 7.28 -32.15 -6.07
N LYS A 436 8.21 -33.02 -5.62
CA LYS A 436 8.02 -33.81 -4.39
C LYS A 436 8.11 -32.93 -3.14
N MET A 437 8.98 -31.93 -3.15
CA MET A 437 9.11 -30.97 -2.03
C MET A 437 7.80 -30.19 -1.86
N VAL A 438 7.31 -29.57 -2.93
CA VAL A 438 6.07 -28.80 -2.90
C VAL A 438 4.89 -29.69 -2.52
N GLN A 439 4.80 -30.91 -3.07
CA GLN A 439 3.73 -31.85 -2.74
C GLN A 439 3.72 -32.24 -1.25
N LYS A 440 4.88 -32.46 -0.62
CA LYS A 440 4.95 -32.77 0.81
C LYS A 440 4.42 -31.64 1.71
N ILE A 441 4.60 -30.38 1.29
CA ILE A 441 4.04 -29.23 1.98
C ILE A 441 2.51 -29.19 1.79
N SER A 442 2.04 -29.41 0.56
CA SER A 442 0.61 -29.48 0.22
C SER A 442 -0.14 -30.60 0.96
N ASP A 443 0.47 -31.77 1.11
CA ASP A 443 -0.10 -32.92 1.87
C ASP A 443 -0.42 -32.56 3.33
N LYS A 444 0.30 -31.59 3.89
CA LYS A 444 0.06 -31.04 5.23
C LYS A 444 -0.94 -29.89 5.25
N ARG A 445 -1.60 -29.61 4.12
CA ARG A 445 -2.51 -28.46 3.90
C ARG A 445 -1.82 -27.12 4.17
N ARG A 446 -0.56 -27.00 3.79
CA ARG A 446 0.25 -25.78 3.76
C ARG A 446 0.48 -25.35 2.32
N LYS A 447 0.95 -24.13 2.15
CA LYS A 447 1.19 -23.51 0.84
C LYS A 447 2.66 -23.20 0.65
N PHE A 448 3.01 -22.95 -0.60
CA PHE A 448 4.35 -22.60 -1.03
C PHE A 448 4.35 -21.28 -1.80
N VAL A 449 5.35 -20.43 -1.60
CA VAL A 449 5.53 -19.19 -2.38
C VAL A 449 6.96 -19.10 -2.86
N ASN A 450 7.14 -18.81 -4.16
CA ASN A 450 8.43 -18.50 -4.74
C ASN A 450 8.48 -17.04 -5.20
N VAL A 451 9.66 -16.42 -5.10
CA VAL A 451 9.91 -15.12 -5.71
C VAL A 451 10.07 -15.25 -7.23
N VAL A 452 9.48 -14.31 -7.96
CA VAL A 452 9.63 -14.15 -9.41
C VAL A 452 9.70 -12.64 -9.70
N ASP A 453 10.92 -12.15 -9.95
CA ASP A 453 11.17 -10.74 -10.21
C ASP A 453 10.99 -10.40 -11.69
N PRO A 454 10.77 -9.12 -12.05
CA PRO A 454 10.46 -8.71 -13.41
C PRO A 454 11.68 -8.64 -14.34
N HIS A 455 12.90 -8.51 -13.81
CA HIS A 455 14.12 -8.44 -14.60
C HIS A 455 14.52 -9.83 -15.13
N ILE A 456 14.79 -9.91 -16.43
CA ILE A 456 15.06 -11.16 -17.12
C ILE A 456 16.56 -11.31 -17.41
N LYS A 457 17.14 -12.41 -16.95
CA LYS A 457 18.54 -12.76 -17.20
C LYS A 457 18.82 -12.79 -18.71
N LYS A 458 19.84 -12.06 -19.16
CA LYS A 458 20.31 -12.10 -20.57
C LYS A 458 21.08 -13.40 -20.81
N ASP A 459 20.41 -14.43 -21.34
CA ASP A 459 21.02 -15.73 -21.65
C ASP A 459 20.25 -16.38 -22.79
N ASP A 460 20.92 -16.61 -23.94
CA ASP A 460 20.29 -17.23 -25.11
C ASP A 460 19.82 -18.67 -24.88
N LYS A 461 20.18 -19.30 -23.78
CA LYS A 461 19.66 -20.61 -23.37
C LYS A 461 18.40 -20.50 -22.51
N PHE A 462 18.07 -19.31 -22.05
CA PHE A 462 16.91 -19.05 -21.21
C PHE A 462 15.70 -18.69 -22.08
N HIS A 463 14.74 -19.60 -22.16
CA HIS A 463 13.59 -19.46 -23.06
C HIS A 463 12.78 -18.18 -22.84
N VAL A 464 12.63 -17.72 -21.58
CA VAL A 464 11.88 -16.48 -21.29
C VAL A 464 12.58 -15.28 -21.94
N TYR A 465 13.93 -15.23 -21.88
CA TYR A 465 14.68 -14.16 -22.54
C TYR A 465 14.49 -14.19 -24.05
N THR A 466 14.69 -15.35 -24.68
CA THR A 466 14.62 -15.45 -26.14
C THR A 466 13.21 -15.21 -26.69
N GLU A 467 12.19 -15.73 -26.02
CA GLU A 467 10.80 -15.56 -26.43
C GLU A 467 10.32 -14.09 -26.29
N VAL A 468 10.71 -13.38 -25.23
CA VAL A 468 10.36 -11.97 -25.02
C VAL A 468 11.11 -11.07 -26.00
N ARG A 469 12.40 -11.35 -26.22
CA ARG A 469 13.25 -10.66 -27.22
C ARG A 469 12.67 -10.81 -28.62
N ASP A 470 12.38 -12.04 -29.05
CA ASP A 470 11.92 -12.34 -30.42
C ASP A 470 10.55 -11.71 -30.72
N GLN A 471 9.77 -11.39 -29.67
CA GLN A 471 8.51 -10.64 -29.78
C GLN A 471 8.68 -9.12 -29.63
N GLY A 472 9.90 -8.63 -29.37
CA GLY A 472 10.17 -7.19 -29.21
C GLY A 472 9.55 -6.56 -27.95
N LEU A 473 9.30 -7.34 -26.88
CA LEU A 473 8.54 -6.92 -25.71
C LEU A 473 9.38 -6.36 -24.54
N PHE A 474 10.65 -6.04 -24.77
CA PHE A 474 11.48 -5.34 -23.79
C PHE A 474 11.37 -3.82 -23.91
N VAL A 475 11.50 -3.13 -22.78
CA VAL A 475 11.68 -1.67 -22.70
C VAL A 475 12.90 -1.28 -23.54
N LYS A 476 12.87 -0.13 -24.18
CA LYS A 476 13.91 0.34 -25.08
C LYS A 476 14.70 1.49 -24.50
N LYS A 477 15.96 1.55 -24.90
CA LYS A 477 16.80 2.70 -24.75
C LYS A 477 16.92 3.42 -26.09
N VAL A 478 16.88 4.74 -26.06
CA VAL A 478 16.92 5.59 -27.25
C VAL A 478 18.30 6.18 -27.47
N ASN A 479 18.75 6.19 -28.73
CA ASN A 479 19.90 6.98 -29.16
C ASN A 479 19.44 8.38 -29.58
N TRP A 480 19.37 9.30 -28.65
CA TRP A 480 18.87 10.66 -28.86
C TRP A 480 19.69 11.52 -29.86
N ASN A 481 20.83 11.01 -30.32
CA ASN A 481 21.57 11.66 -31.40
C ASN A 481 20.96 11.35 -32.78
N MET A 482 20.08 10.37 -32.86
CA MET A 482 19.48 9.90 -34.12
C MET A 482 17.99 10.26 -34.25
N ILE A 483 17.29 10.53 -33.16
CA ILE A 483 15.88 10.89 -33.16
C ILE A 483 15.60 12.05 -32.20
N ASP A 484 14.71 12.94 -32.60
CA ASP A 484 14.27 14.07 -31.77
C ASP A 484 13.09 13.69 -30.86
N ASP A 485 12.21 12.79 -31.29
CA ASP A 485 11.04 12.29 -30.54
C ASP A 485 10.88 10.78 -30.79
N PRO A 486 10.68 9.95 -29.75
CA PRO A 486 10.40 8.52 -29.91
C PRO A 486 9.24 8.19 -30.84
N ALA A 487 8.23 9.07 -30.89
CA ALA A 487 7.07 8.90 -31.79
C ALA A 487 7.42 9.03 -33.27
N ASP A 488 8.56 9.63 -33.59
CA ASP A 488 9.06 9.75 -34.97
C ASP A 488 9.76 8.46 -35.43
N ALA A 489 10.14 7.57 -34.51
CA ALA A 489 10.72 6.27 -34.82
C ALA A 489 9.66 5.29 -35.30
N LYS A 490 9.89 4.67 -36.45
CA LYS A 490 8.98 3.62 -36.94
C LYS A 490 9.36 2.27 -36.32
N PRO A 491 8.40 1.41 -36.02
CA PRO A 491 8.69 0.07 -35.48
C PRO A 491 9.63 -0.78 -36.37
N ALA A 492 9.66 -0.52 -37.68
CA ALA A 492 10.56 -1.18 -38.61
C ALA A 492 12.03 -0.69 -38.51
N ASP A 493 12.27 0.44 -37.86
CA ASP A 493 13.60 1.02 -37.67
C ASP A 493 14.26 0.46 -36.38
N TRP A 494 13.57 -0.41 -35.68
CA TRP A 494 14.06 -1.06 -34.47
C TRP A 494 14.94 -2.24 -34.85
N VAL A 495 16.25 -2.03 -34.81
CA VAL A 495 17.21 -3.08 -35.09
C VAL A 495 17.62 -3.75 -33.79
N GLU A 496 17.49 -5.08 -33.76
CA GLU A 496 18.04 -5.88 -32.67
C GLU A 496 19.57 -5.72 -32.66
N VAL A 497 20.10 -5.39 -31.51
CA VAL A 497 21.53 -5.25 -31.36
C VAL A 497 22.20 -6.63 -31.40
N GLU A 498 22.97 -6.90 -32.46
CA GLU A 498 23.81 -8.07 -32.52
C GLU A 498 24.85 -8.09 -31.40
N LYS A 499 25.08 -9.29 -30.88
CA LYS A 499 25.89 -9.62 -29.71
C LYS A 499 27.28 -9.01 -29.76
N ILE A 500 27.63 -8.15 -28.81
CA ILE A 500 29.02 -8.01 -28.42
C ILE A 500 29.26 -9.06 -27.32
N GLN A 501 29.88 -10.17 -27.72
CA GLN A 501 30.47 -11.08 -26.75
C GLN A 501 31.72 -10.38 -26.21
N ASP A 502 31.69 -9.94 -24.98
CA ASP A 502 32.91 -9.60 -24.25
C ASP A 502 33.51 -10.92 -23.71
N PRO A 503 34.60 -11.44 -24.31
CA PRO A 503 35.21 -12.67 -23.84
C PRO A 503 35.93 -12.51 -22.50
N THR A 504 35.99 -11.32 -21.92
CA THR A 504 36.68 -11.03 -20.66
C THR A 504 35.76 -10.75 -19.49
N ALA A 505 34.43 -10.74 -19.70
CA ALA A 505 33.49 -10.65 -18.61
C ALA A 505 33.43 -11.98 -17.86
N THR A 506 34.39 -12.22 -17.00
CA THR A 506 34.26 -13.28 -15.97
C THR A 506 33.09 -12.91 -15.09
N ILE A 507 32.01 -13.66 -15.24
CA ILE A 507 30.97 -13.77 -14.22
C ILE A 507 31.73 -14.16 -12.95
N PRO A 508 31.55 -13.49 -11.81
CA PRO A 508 32.08 -13.99 -10.56
C PRO A 508 31.56 -15.42 -10.40
N GLU A 509 32.47 -16.38 -10.41
CA GLU A 509 32.11 -17.77 -10.24
C GLU A 509 31.33 -17.92 -8.93
N VAL A 510 30.30 -18.69 -9.04
CA VAL A 510 29.49 -19.32 -8.03
C VAL A 510 30.23 -19.42 -6.69
N TRP A 511 29.57 -18.89 -5.70
CA TRP A 511 29.74 -19.05 -4.28
C TRP A 511 30.36 -20.41 -3.92
N ASN A 512 31.59 -20.40 -3.43
CA ASN A 512 32.25 -21.57 -2.86
C ASN A 512 31.97 -21.62 -1.36
N GLU A 513 31.33 -22.68 -0.92
CA GLU A 513 30.98 -22.92 0.50
C GLU A 513 32.17 -23.04 1.46
N GLU A 514 33.42 -23.00 0.99
CA GLU A 514 34.62 -23.33 1.78
C GLU A 514 35.41 -22.12 2.29
N GLU A 515 35.10 -20.88 1.91
CA GLU A 515 35.76 -19.71 2.47
C GLU A 515 34.80 -18.83 3.28
N ASP A 516 34.83 -18.98 4.59
CA ASP A 516 34.42 -18.08 5.69
C ASP A 516 33.08 -17.31 5.63
N GLY A 517 32.06 -17.77 4.94
CA GLY A 517 30.66 -17.32 5.14
C GLY A 517 30.38 -15.81 5.07
N LYS A 518 31.28 -15.01 4.52
CA LYS A 518 31.11 -13.58 4.32
C LYS A 518 30.78 -13.29 2.86
N TRP A 519 29.49 -13.25 2.58
CA TRP A 519 29.00 -12.62 1.37
C TRP A 519 29.13 -11.10 1.55
N GLU A 520 29.95 -10.44 0.72
CA GLU A 520 29.87 -8.99 0.52
C GLU A 520 28.98 -8.75 -0.69
N PRO A 521 27.92 -7.90 -0.57
CA PRO A 521 27.18 -7.48 -1.74
C PRO A 521 28.16 -6.85 -2.72
N PRO A 522 27.98 -7.04 -4.04
CA PRO A 522 28.83 -6.38 -5.02
C PRO A 522 28.82 -4.90 -4.69
N LYS A 523 29.99 -4.33 -4.38
CA LYS A 523 30.11 -2.90 -4.05
C LYS A 523 29.66 -2.12 -5.26
N ILE A 524 28.44 -1.58 -5.18
CA ILE A 524 27.79 -0.78 -6.22
C ILE A 524 28.66 0.43 -6.58
N ASP A 525 29.58 0.81 -5.70
CA ASP A 525 30.56 1.88 -5.88
C ASP A 525 31.87 1.46 -6.58
N ASN A 526 31.97 0.25 -7.11
CA ASN A 526 33.16 -0.12 -7.86
C ASN A 526 33.25 0.74 -9.13
N PRO A 527 34.33 1.57 -9.28
CA PRO A 527 34.54 2.44 -10.47
C PRO A 527 34.55 1.68 -11.81
N GLU A 528 34.92 0.40 -11.79
CA GLU A 528 34.87 -0.46 -12.98
C GLU A 528 33.46 -0.68 -13.50
N TYR A 529 32.43 -0.71 -12.61
CA TYR A 529 31.05 -0.82 -13.03
C TYR A 529 30.48 0.49 -13.59
N ARG A 530 30.87 1.64 -13.05
CA ARG A 530 30.46 2.96 -13.57
C ARG A 530 31.04 3.25 -14.98
N GLY A 531 32.30 2.84 -15.26
CA GLY A 531 32.91 3.03 -16.55
C GLY A 531 32.38 2.14 -17.67
N SER A 532 32.03 0.90 -17.33
CA SER A 532 31.55 -0.08 -18.30
C SER A 532 30.11 0.21 -18.76
N TRP A 533 29.30 0.87 -17.94
CA TRP A 533 27.92 1.18 -18.27
C TRP A 533 27.79 2.21 -19.41
N LYS A 534 28.57 3.32 -19.38
CA LYS A 534 28.60 4.30 -20.49
C LYS A 534 29.10 3.71 -21.82
N ALA A 535 30.05 2.77 -21.77
CA ALA A 535 30.61 2.14 -22.97
C ALA A 535 29.71 1.07 -23.59
N ARG A 536 28.84 0.39 -22.77
CA ARG A 536 27.99 -0.70 -23.23
C ARG A 536 26.64 -0.24 -23.77
N GLN A 537 26.33 1.05 -23.71
CA GLN A 537 24.99 1.56 -24.00
C GLN A 537 24.70 1.82 -25.49
N ILE A 538 25.68 1.78 -26.34
CA ILE A 538 25.49 1.93 -27.78
C ILE A 538 26.02 0.66 -28.43
N ALA A 539 25.19 -0.34 -28.48
CA ALA A 539 25.55 -1.61 -29.06
C ALA A 539 25.63 -1.54 -30.60
N ASP A 540 24.82 -0.70 -31.23
CA ASP A 540 24.95 -0.28 -32.61
C ASP A 540 24.79 1.24 -32.69
N PRO A 541 25.88 1.97 -33.06
CA PRO A 541 25.82 3.42 -33.25
C PRO A 541 24.87 3.84 -34.40
N ASN A 542 24.44 2.90 -35.24
CA ASN A 542 23.50 3.14 -36.35
C ASN A 542 22.07 2.77 -36.00
N SER A 543 21.76 2.26 -34.78
CA SER A 543 20.40 1.95 -34.35
C SER A 543 19.78 3.12 -33.55
N PRO A 544 18.57 3.58 -33.91
CA PRO A 544 17.88 4.62 -33.17
C PRO A 544 17.39 4.13 -31.79
N MET A 545 17.10 2.83 -31.63
CA MET A 545 16.66 2.21 -30.40
C MET A 545 17.26 0.82 -30.20
N ALA A 546 17.52 0.44 -28.95
CA ALA A 546 17.97 -0.88 -28.54
C ALA A 546 17.23 -1.32 -27.28
N ASP A 547 17.20 -2.63 -26.99
CA ASP A 547 16.68 -3.13 -25.73
C ASP A 547 17.42 -2.50 -24.55
N PHE A 548 16.67 -2.08 -23.53
CA PHE A 548 17.26 -1.52 -22.32
C PHE A 548 17.90 -2.63 -21.50
N GLU A 549 19.20 -2.53 -21.27
CA GLU A 549 19.98 -3.42 -20.42
C GLU A 549 20.34 -2.71 -19.11
N GLY A 550 19.99 -3.33 -17.99
CA GLY A 550 20.39 -2.91 -16.66
C GLY A 550 21.12 -4.02 -15.91
N TRP A 551 21.61 -3.71 -14.73
CA TRP A 551 22.24 -4.68 -13.82
C TRP A 551 21.30 -4.97 -12.66
N CYS A 552 21.04 -6.25 -12.39
CA CYS A 552 20.28 -6.72 -11.24
C CYS A 552 20.82 -8.09 -10.79
N TRP A 553 20.09 -8.85 -9.99
CA TRP A 553 20.53 -10.11 -9.41
C TRP A 553 21.18 -11.11 -10.39
N PRO A 554 20.69 -11.33 -11.62
CA PRO A 554 21.34 -12.23 -12.56
C PRO A 554 22.61 -11.66 -13.20
N GLY A 555 22.98 -10.42 -12.93
CA GLY A 555 23.92 -9.64 -13.70
C GLY A 555 23.24 -8.81 -14.79
N THR A 556 23.71 -8.85 -16.03
CA THR A 556 23.05 -8.16 -17.15
C THR A 556 21.62 -8.69 -17.32
N SER A 557 20.67 -7.79 -17.21
CA SER A 557 19.24 -8.09 -17.21
C SER A 557 18.51 -7.17 -18.18
N LEU A 558 17.42 -7.67 -18.74
CA LEU A 558 16.47 -6.90 -19.53
C LEU A 558 15.15 -6.76 -18.79
N TYR A 559 14.44 -5.68 -19.08
CA TYR A 559 13.21 -5.32 -18.40
C TYR A 559 12.03 -5.37 -19.37
N PRO A 560 11.07 -6.31 -19.17
CA PRO A 560 9.89 -6.41 -20.04
C PRO A 560 9.01 -5.16 -19.95
N ASP A 561 8.38 -4.81 -21.07
CA ASP A 561 7.37 -3.74 -21.14
C ASP A 561 6.01 -4.25 -20.67
N PHE A 562 5.76 -4.21 -19.37
CA PHE A 562 4.48 -4.63 -18.81
C PHE A 562 3.31 -3.65 -19.09
N THR A 563 3.56 -2.50 -19.70
CA THR A 563 2.47 -1.65 -20.23
C THR A 563 1.79 -2.31 -21.42
N ASP A 564 2.51 -3.20 -22.16
CA ASP A 564 1.96 -3.98 -23.27
C ASP A 564 1.09 -5.14 -22.77
N PRO A 565 -0.21 -5.21 -23.15
CA PRO A 565 -1.06 -6.36 -22.84
C PRO A 565 -0.49 -7.71 -23.30
N LYS A 566 0.24 -7.74 -24.44
CA LYS A 566 0.88 -8.98 -24.94
C LYS A 566 1.95 -9.48 -23.97
N MET A 567 2.76 -8.54 -23.41
CA MET A 567 3.75 -8.90 -22.42
C MET A 567 3.09 -9.46 -21.15
N ARG A 568 2.00 -8.83 -20.67
CA ARG A 568 1.25 -9.32 -19.51
C ARG A 568 0.65 -10.71 -19.75
N GLU A 569 0.12 -10.96 -20.95
CA GLU A 569 -0.41 -12.28 -21.34
C GLU A 569 0.71 -13.33 -21.39
N TYR A 570 1.84 -13.00 -22.04
CA TYR A 570 3.01 -13.87 -22.07
C TYR A 570 3.48 -14.21 -20.66
N TRP A 571 3.68 -13.19 -19.81
CA TRP A 571 4.11 -13.35 -18.41
C TRP A 571 3.16 -14.28 -17.62
N GLY A 572 1.86 -13.98 -17.68
CA GLY A 572 0.85 -14.81 -17.04
C GLY A 572 0.89 -16.27 -17.50
N SER A 573 1.18 -16.51 -18.80
CA SER A 573 1.28 -17.85 -19.36
C SER A 573 2.45 -18.66 -18.78
N GLN A 574 3.52 -18.02 -18.31
CA GLN A 574 4.68 -18.71 -17.73
C GLN A 574 4.36 -19.41 -16.40
N PHE A 575 3.30 -18.98 -15.72
CA PHE A 575 2.82 -19.62 -14.48
C PHE A 575 2.03 -20.90 -14.72
N ALA A 576 1.66 -21.25 -15.94
CA ALA A 576 0.93 -22.49 -16.25
C ALA A 576 1.66 -23.73 -15.70
N LEU A 577 0.90 -24.74 -15.23
CA LEU A 577 1.45 -25.93 -14.57
C LEU A 577 2.39 -26.75 -15.46
N ASP A 578 2.18 -26.69 -16.77
CA ASP A 578 3.02 -27.35 -17.78
C ASP A 578 4.25 -26.55 -18.17
N LYS A 579 4.31 -25.26 -17.83
CA LYS A 579 5.47 -24.37 -18.08
C LYS A 579 6.34 -24.23 -16.83
N TYR A 580 5.80 -23.78 -15.70
CA TYR A 580 6.53 -23.71 -14.44
C TYR A 580 6.59 -25.09 -13.78
N LYS A 581 7.45 -25.95 -14.33
CA LYS A 581 7.62 -27.34 -13.89
C LYS A 581 8.16 -27.41 -12.46
N GLY A 582 7.90 -28.55 -11.80
CA GLY A 582 8.29 -28.74 -10.40
C GLY A 582 7.37 -28.01 -9.40
N THR A 583 6.21 -27.52 -9.85
CA THR A 583 5.23 -26.81 -9.04
C THR A 583 3.85 -27.48 -9.12
N ASN A 584 2.96 -27.14 -8.18
CA ASN A 584 1.56 -27.61 -8.18
C ASN A 584 0.57 -26.47 -7.88
N ALA A 585 -0.71 -26.78 -7.74
CA ALA A 585 -1.78 -25.79 -7.47
C ALA A 585 -1.63 -25.01 -6.14
N ASP A 586 -0.80 -25.47 -5.23
CA ASP A 586 -0.57 -24.85 -3.92
C ASP A 586 0.69 -23.95 -3.89
N LEU A 587 1.31 -23.69 -5.07
CA LEU A 587 2.40 -22.73 -5.18
C LEU A 587 1.87 -21.40 -5.71
N TYR A 588 2.23 -20.34 -5.00
CA TYR A 588 1.89 -18.95 -5.27
C TYR A 588 3.16 -18.10 -5.47
N VAL A 589 3.01 -16.79 -5.69
CA VAL A 589 4.09 -15.97 -6.21
C VAL A 589 4.31 -14.70 -5.37
N TRP A 590 5.57 -14.29 -5.30
CA TRP A 590 6.04 -13.03 -4.77
C TRP A 590 6.77 -12.27 -5.88
N ASN A 591 6.35 -11.03 -6.17
CA ASN A 591 7.04 -10.11 -7.06
C ASN A 591 7.82 -9.10 -6.21
N ASP A 592 9.14 -9.22 -6.24
CA ASP A 592 10.09 -8.30 -5.64
C ASP A 592 10.78 -7.48 -6.74
N MET A 593 11.57 -6.47 -6.40
CA MET A 593 12.42 -5.70 -7.32
C MET A 593 11.65 -4.99 -8.46
N ASN A 594 10.38 -4.76 -8.30
CA ASN A 594 9.46 -4.30 -9.36
C ASN A 594 9.10 -2.81 -9.32
N GLU A 595 9.96 -1.94 -8.76
CA GLU A 595 9.88 -0.47 -8.80
C GLU A 595 10.02 0.13 -10.23
N PRO A 596 10.90 -0.35 -11.16
CA PRO A 596 11.82 -1.47 -11.16
C PRO A 596 13.19 -1.16 -10.57
N SER A 597 13.79 -2.11 -9.83
CA SER A 597 15.15 -1.97 -9.33
C SER A 597 16.18 -2.24 -10.43
N VAL A 598 17.13 -1.30 -10.61
CA VAL A 598 18.25 -1.36 -11.55
C VAL A 598 19.50 -0.88 -10.83
N PHE A 599 20.37 -1.77 -10.39
CA PHE A 599 21.49 -1.46 -9.49
C PHE A 599 22.47 -0.42 -10.01
N ASN A 600 22.64 -0.33 -11.32
CA ASN A 600 23.49 0.64 -12.00
C ASN A 600 22.70 1.77 -12.68
N GLY A 601 21.38 1.86 -12.40
CA GLY A 601 20.55 2.93 -12.91
C GLY A 601 20.64 4.22 -12.08
N PRO A 602 20.16 5.35 -12.61
CA PRO A 602 20.00 6.56 -11.82
C PRO A 602 18.98 6.30 -10.70
N GLU A 603 19.32 6.69 -9.47
CA GLU A 603 18.47 6.43 -8.29
C GLU A 603 18.11 4.94 -8.06
N VAL A 604 19.01 4.02 -8.47
CA VAL A 604 18.81 2.57 -8.37
C VAL A 604 17.56 2.09 -9.15
N THR A 605 17.10 2.83 -10.15
CA THR A 605 15.96 2.48 -10.97
C THR A 605 16.18 2.72 -12.45
N MET A 606 15.19 2.40 -13.27
CA MET A 606 15.23 2.60 -14.73
C MET A 606 15.32 4.08 -15.08
N PRO A 607 16.13 4.46 -16.09
CA PRO A 607 16.17 5.83 -16.59
C PRO A 607 14.78 6.34 -17.04
N ARG A 608 14.47 7.59 -16.74
CA ARG A 608 13.19 8.22 -17.05
C ARG A 608 12.92 8.32 -18.55
N ASP A 609 13.97 8.45 -19.34
CA ASP A 609 13.94 8.57 -20.81
C ASP A 609 13.98 7.21 -21.54
N ALA A 610 13.89 6.09 -20.80
CA ALA A 610 13.63 4.79 -21.41
C ALA A 610 12.22 4.75 -22.01
N ILE A 611 12.05 3.98 -23.10
CA ILE A 611 10.79 3.97 -23.85
C ILE A 611 10.09 2.62 -23.69
N HIS A 612 8.82 2.69 -23.36
CA HIS A 612 7.88 1.61 -23.45
C HIS A 612 7.35 1.54 -24.88
N PRO A 613 7.68 0.50 -25.66
CA PRO A 613 7.28 0.40 -27.06
C PRO A 613 5.78 0.48 -27.27
N HIS A 614 5.02 -0.08 -26.36
CA HIS A 614 3.57 0.00 -26.41
C HIS A 614 3.11 1.46 -26.17
N GLY A 615 2.65 2.11 -27.23
CA GLY A 615 2.24 3.51 -27.19
C GLY A 615 3.39 4.53 -27.20
N MET A 616 4.65 4.12 -27.33
CA MET A 616 5.83 5.00 -27.34
C MET A 616 5.86 5.97 -26.17
N VAL A 617 5.63 5.41 -24.96
CA VAL A 617 5.54 6.15 -23.70
C VAL A 617 6.90 6.20 -23.03
N GLU A 618 7.31 7.37 -22.53
CA GLU A 618 8.52 7.49 -21.73
C GLU A 618 8.32 6.87 -20.33
N HIS A 619 9.37 6.26 -19.80
CA HIS A 619 9.27 5.64 -18.47
C HIS A 619 8.86 6.63 -17.38
N ARG A 620 9.26 7.92 -17.50
CA ARG A 620 8.80 8.99 -16.59
C ARG A 620 7.28 9.09 -16.43
N ASP A 621 6.54 8.76 -17.50
CA ASP A 621 5.07 8.88 -17.53
C ASP A 621 4.37 7.72 -16.81
N VAL A 622 5.05 6.57 -16.62
CA VAL A 622 4.47 5.31 -16.12
C VAL A 622 5.23 4.68 -14.97
N HIS A 623 6.30 5.31 -14.51
CA HIS A 623 7.23 4.73 -13.54
C HIS A 623 6.54 4.09 -12.34
N ASN A 624 5.69 4.83 -11.62
CA ASN A 624 5.00 4.32 -10.42
C ASN A 624 3.98 3.20 -10.72
N MET A 625 3.63 2.97 -12.00
CA MET A 625 2.74 1.89 -12.41
C MET A 625 3.47 0.64 -12.91
N TYR A 626 4.79 0.66 -13.07
CA TYR A 626 5.52 -0.51 -13.57
C TYR A 626 5.26 -1.73 -12.70
N GLY A 627 5.46 -1.61 -11.38
CA GLY A 627 5.18 -2.69 -10.42
C GLY A 627 3.72 -3.13 -10.40
N TYR A 628 2.78 -2.19 -10.55
CA TYR A 628 1.35 -2.49 -10.68
C TYR A 628 1.07 -3.45 -11.86
N TYR A 629 1.65 -3.21 -13.02
CA TYR A 629 1.46 -4.08 -14.17
C TYR A 629 2.12 -5.45 -14.01
N VAL A 630 3.28 -5.52 -13.32
CA VAL A 630 3.96 -6.79 -13.01
C VAL A 630 3.05 -7.69 -12.17
N HIS A 631 2.61 -7.22 -11.00
CA HIS A 631 1.82 -8.06 -10.10
C HIS A 631 0.39 -8.32 -10.61
N ARG A 632 -0.18 -7.41 -11.40
CA ARG A 632 -1.42 -7.66 -12.12
C ARG A 632 -1.28 -8.84 -13.09
N ALA A 633 -0.25 -8.80 -13.94
CA ALA A 633 0.04 -9.90 -14.88
C ALA A 633 0.27 -11.24 -14.15
N THR A 634 0.96 -11.21 -13.01
CA THR A 634 1.18 -12.38 -12.15
C THR A 634 -0.14 -12.90 -11.57
N SER A 635 -0.99 -12.02 -11.04
CA SER A 635 -2.29 -12.38 -10.45
C SER A 635 -3.23 -12.98 -11.50
N GLU A 636 -3.34 -12.36 -12.69
CA GLU A 636 -4.12 -12.84 -13.81
C GLU A 636 -3.59 -14.22 -14.32
N GLY A 637 -2.26 -14.41 -14.28
CA GLY A 637 -1.61 -15.70 -14.62
C GLY A 637 -1.94 -16.81 -13.62
N LEU A 638 -1.92 -16.50 -12.32
CA LEU A 638 -2.27 -17.46 -11.27
C LEU A 638 -3.75 -17.84 -11.32
N GLU A 639 -4.63 -16.91 -11.68
CA GLU A 639 -6.04 -17.20 -11.90
C GLU A 639 -6.27 -18.17 -13.06
N LYS A 640 -5.53 -17.99 -14.16
CA LYS A 640 -5.56 -18.93 -15.31
C LYS A 640 -4.91 -20.27 -14.97
N ARG A 641 -3.92 -20.30 -14.08
CA ARG A 641 -3.24 -21.51 -13.61
C ARG A 641 -4.18 -22.47 -12.87
N VAL A 642 -5.04 -21.94 -11.98
CA VAL A 642 -6.04 -22.70 -11.20
C VAL A 642 -7.37 -21.96 -11.28
N PRO A 643 -8.14 -22.18 -12.36
CA PRO A 643 -9.39 -21.44 -12.55
C PRO A 643 -10.38 -21.65 -11.41
N GLY A 644 -10.95 -20.56 -10.92
CA GLY A 644 -11.92 -20.56 -9.82
C GLY A 644 -11.32 -20.42 -8.42
N ASP A 645 -10.03 -20.72 -8.22
CA ASP A 645 -9.35 -20.45 -6.97
C ASP A 645 -8.97 -18.95 -6.86
N ARG A 646 -8.82 -18.46 -5.63
CA ARG A 646 -8.35 -17.09 -5.38
C ARG A 646 -6.83 -17.04 -5.56
N PRO A 647 -6.31 -16.19 -6.46
CA PRO A 647 -4.87 -15.98 -6.57
C PRO A 647 -4.32 -15.33 -5.29
N PHE A 648 -3.03 -15.50 -5.06
CA PHE A 648 -2.28 -14.76 -4.06
C PHE A 648 -0.94 -14.33 -4.65
N VAL A 649 -0.68 -13.03 -4.58
CA VAL A 649 0.59 -12.41 -4.95
C VAL A 649 1.01 -11.50 -3.81
N LEU A 650 2.28 -11.52 -3.43
CA LEU A 650 2.89 -10.46 -2.65
C LEU A 650 3.66 -9.55 -3.61
N THR A 651 3.57 -8.24 -3.47
CA THR A 651 4.34 -7.29 -4.28
C THR A 651 5.04 -6.25 -3.43
N ARG A 652 6.28 -5.87 -3.81
CA ARG A 652 7.00 -4.77 -3.16
C ARG A 652 6.52 -3.42 -3.66
N SER A 653 6.54 -3.23 -4.98
CA SER A 653 6.09 -1.99 -5.58
C SER A 653 4.62 -2.05 -5.99
N PHE A 654 3.92 -0.94 -5.77
CA PHE A 654 2.49 -0.83 -5.97
C PHE A 654 2.06 0.59 -6.34
N PHE A 655 0.84 0.71 -6.85
CA PHE A 655 0.16 1.96 -7.18
C PHE A 655 -1.32 1.89 -6.84
N ILE A 656 -2.09 2.98 -7.09
CA ILE A 656 -3.55 3.01 -6.96
C ILE A 656 -4.17 1.80 -7.70
N GLY A 657 -5.04 1.04 -7.05
CA GLY A 657 -5.70 -0.14 -7.64
C GLY A 657 -4.97 -1.46 -7.42
N SER A 658 -3.75 -1.47 -6.86
CA SER A 658 -2.99 -2.71 -6.55
C SER A 658 -3.71 -3.64 -5.59
N HIS A 659 -4.55 -3.11 -4.70
CA HIS A 659 -5.37 -3.88 -3.76
C HIS A 659 -6.31 -4.90 -4.43
N LYS A 660 -6.60 -4.74 -5.72
CA LYS A 660 -7.38 -5.71 -6.51
C LYS A 660 -6.64 -7.00 -6.79
N TYR A 661 -5.30 -7.00 -6.73
CA TYR A 661 -4.46 -8.06 -7.27
C TYR A 661 -3.48 -8.66 -6.27
N ALA A 662 -2.97 -7.87 -5.31
CA ALA A 662 -1.84 -8.29 -4.49
C ALA A 662 -1.95 -7.85 -3.02
N ALA A 663 -1.30 -8.64 -2.15
CA ALA A 663 -0.84 -8.23 -0.83
C ALA A 663 0.46 -7.42 -0.98
N ILE A 664 0.79 -6.61 0.02
CA ILE A 664 2.02 -5.83 0.06
C ILE A 664 2.72 -5.96 1.42
N TRP A 665 4.00 -5.61 1.47
CA TRP A 665 4.73 -5.43 2.73
C TRP A 665 5.56 -4.14 2.65
N THR A 666 6.00 -3.66 3.79
CA THR A 666 6.72 -2.38 3.91
C THR A 666 8.20 -2.45 3.50
N GLY A 667 8.57 -3.43 2.66
CA GLY A 667 9.93 -3.60 2.14
C GLY A 667 10.95 -4.01 3.22
N ASP A 668 12.21 -3.62 3.00
CA ASP A 668 13.39 -4.08 3.73
C ASP A 668 13.64 -3.27 5.01
N ASN A 669 12.92 -3.60 6.07
CA ASN A 669 13.00 -2.96 7.36
C ASN A 669 14.14 -3.52 8.26
N TYR A 670 14.43 -2.82 9.35
CA TYR A 670 15.46 -3.22 10.30
C TYR A 670 14.94 -3.89 11.57
N ALA A 671 15.74 -4.77 12.16
CA ALA A 671 15.58 -5.24 13.52
C ALA A 671 15.93 -4.11 14.52
N LYS A 672 15.13 -3.04 14.53
CA LYS A 672 15.24 -1.88 15.42
C LYS A 672 13.86 -1.55 16.03
N TRP A 673 13.86 -1.09 17.26
CA TRP A 673 12.63 -0.67 17.97
C TRP A 673 11.90 0.47 17.25
N SER A 674 12.64 1.37 16.61
CA SER A 674 12.07 2.44 15.80
C SER A 674 11.31 1.91 14.58
N HIS A 675 11.82 0.86 13.91
CA HIS A 675 11.12 0.23 12.79
C HIS A 675 9.89 -0.57 13.26
N LEU A 676 9.97 -1.21 14.43
CA LEU A 676 8.78 -1.82 15.04
C LEU A 676 7.69 -0.77 15.29
N LYS A 677 8.06 0.38 15.87
CA LYS A 677 7.13 1.50 16.10
C LYS A 677 6.56 2.04 14.81
N ALA A 678 7.41 2.39 13.85
CA ALA A 678 7.00 2.96 12.56
C ALA A 678 6.06 2.04 11.77
N SER A 679 6.19 0.72 11.93
CA SER A 679 5.33 -0.25 11.22
C SER A 679 3.84 -0.09 11.54
N ILE A 680 3.47 0.39 12.73
CA ILE A 680 2.08 0.67 13.11
C ILE A 680 1.51 1.77 12.22
N ALA A 681 2.23 2.89 12.11
CA ALA A 681 1.83 4.02 11.29
C ALA A 681 1.83 3.67 9.79
N MET A 682 2.86 2.97 9.29
CA MET A 682 2.98 2.59 7.89
C MET A 682 1.84 1.64 7.47
N VAL A 683 1.57 0.60 8.26
CA VAL A 683 0.46 -0.34 8.01
C VAL A 683 -0.89 0.38 8.04
N GLY A 684 -1.09 1.30 8.99
CA GLY A 684 -2.30 2.12 9.08
C GLY A 684 -2.47 3.05 7.88
N ALA A 685 -1.41 3.72 7.43
CA ALA A 685 -1.43 4.60 6.26
C ALA A 685 -1.72 3.83 4.97
N LEU A 686 -1.10 2.65 4.78
CA LEU A 686 -1.35 1.76 3.65
C LEU A 686 -2.79 1.26 3.64
N ALA A 687 -3.33 0.91 4.79
CA ALA A 687 -4.74 0.50 4.92
C ALA A 687 -5.71 1.64 4.57
N LEU A 688 -5.43 2.90 4.98
CA LEU A 688 -6.17 4.09 4.54
C LEU A 688 -6.03 4.35 3.03
N GLY A 689 -4.90 3.96 2.44
CA GLY A 689 -4.65 3.96 0.98
C GLY A 689 -5.31 2.79 0.24
N GLY A 690 -6.16 2.00 0.91
CA GLY A 690 -6.87 0.89 0.32
C GLY A 690 -6.10 -0.43 0.28
N GLN A 691 -4.92 -0.54 0.91
CA GLN A 691 -4.10 -1.76 0.95
C GLN A 691 -4.26 -2.46 2.31
N SER A 692 -5.38 -3.15 2.52
CA SER A 692 -5.65 -3.81 3.81
C SER A 692 -4.93 -5.14 4.01
N LEU A 693 -4.51 -5.86 2.94
CA LEU A 693 -3.70 -7.07 3.08
C LEU A 693 -2.21 -6.70 3.11
N VAL A 694 -1.78 -6.16 4.24
CA VAL A 694 -0.46 -5.56 4.43
C VAL A 694 0.19 -6.00 5.75
N GLY A 695 1.52 -5.97 5.78
CA GLY A 695 2.34 -6.19 6.98
C GLY A 695 3.75 -5.68 6.80
N ALA A 696 4.57 -5.81 7.84
CA ALA A 696 6.01 -5.58 7.81
C ALA A 696 6.75 -6.89 8.12
N ASP A 697 7.99 -7.03 7.69
CA ASP A 697 8.79 -8.22 8.02
C ASP A 697 9.01 -8.33 9.53
N VAL A 698 8.45 -9.39 10.12
CA VAL A 698 8.47 -9.62 11.57
C VAL A 698 9.88 -9.90 12.03
N GLY A 699 10.36 -9.06 12.94
CA GLY A 699 11.73 -9.12 13.45
C GLY A 699 12.73 -8.28 12.64
N GLY A 700 12.25 -7.55 11.62
CA GLY A 700 13.07 -6.78 10.68
C GLY A 700 13.73 -7.66 9.61
N PHE A 701 13.93 -7.18 8.40
CA PHE A 701 14.65 -7.91 7.36
C PHE A 701 16.16 -7.89 7.62
N PHE A 702 16.74 -6.70 7.81
CA PHE A 702 18.15 -6.55 8.17
C PHE A 702 18.41 -6.70 9.66
N LYS A 703 19.63 -7.12 9.99
CA LYS A 703 20.10 -7.35 11.37
C LYS A 703 19.31 -8.45 12.07
N HIS A 704 19.64 -8.69 13.32
CA HIS A 704 19.06 -9.76 14.13
C HIS A 704 18.41 -9.18 15.39
N PRO A 705 17.11 -9.43 15.63
CA PRO A 705 16.46 -8.97 16.86
C PRO A 705 16.95 -9.76 18.06
N ASP A 706 17.04 -9.11 19.21
CA ASP A 706 17.14 -9.83 20.47
C ASP A 706 15.83 -10.57 20.79
N VAL A 707 15.85 -11.35 21.85
CA VAL A 707 14.70 -12.18 22.27
C VAL A 707 13.48 -11.32 22.59
N GLU A 708 13.68 -10.19 23.27
CA GLU A 708 12.58 -9.30 23.65
C GLU A 708 11.94 -8.67 22.41
N MET A 709 12.73 -8.07 21.54
CA MET A 709 12.25 -7.46 20.31
C MET A 709 11.48 -8.47 19.44
N MET A 710 12.01 -9.71 19.31
CA MET A 710 11.33 -10.75 18.53
C MET A 710 9.97 -11.10 19.11
N VAL A 711 9.86 -11.26 20.43
CA VAL A 711 8.59 -11.55 21.10
C VAL A 711 7.61 -10.37 20.92
N ARG A 712 8.06 -9.13 21.14
CA ARG A 712 7.22 -7.92 20.99
C ARG A 712 6.75 -7.73 19.56
N TRP A 713 7.62 -7.98 18.60
CA TRP A 713 7.24 -7.87 17.19
C TRP A 713 6.15 -8.87 16.80
N TYR A 714 6.27 -10.12 17.22
CA TYR A 714 5.22 -11.11 17.02
C TYR A 714 3.93 -10.74 17.74
N GLN A 715 4.00 -10.28 18.99
CA GLN A 715 2.83 -9.88 19.77
C GLN A 715 2.05 -8.76 19.08
N LEU A 716 2.74 -7.76 18.53
CA LEU A 716 2.10 -6.71 17.73
C LEU A 716 1.56 -7.28 16.41
N ALA A 717 2.39 -7.98 15.67
CA ALA A 717 2.08 -8.39 14.30
C ALA A 717 0.88 -9.34 14.20
N VAL A 718 0.66 -10.24 15.17
CA VAL A 718 -0.47 -11.17 15.15
C VAL A 718 -1.83 -10.47 15.23
N LEU A 719 -1.87 -9.25 15.75
CA LEU A 719 -3.08 -8.43 15.89
C LEU A 719 -3.14 -7.29 14.86
N ALA A 720 -1.99 -6.67 14.55
CA ALA A 720 -1.91 -5.44 13.76
C ALA A 720 -1.52 -5.64 12.28
N TYR A 721 -1.00 -6.82 11.89
CA TYR A 721 -0.64 -7.08 10.50
C TYR A 721 -1.61 -8.09 9.86
N PRO A 722 -2.51 -7.65 8.97
CA PRO A 722 -3.34 -8.57 8.21
C PRO A 722 -2.51 -9.61 7.42
N PHE A 723 -1.36 -9.22 6.86
CA PHE A 723 -0.36 -10.11 6.28
C PHE A 723 0.79 -10.35 7.27
N LEU A 724 0.96 -11.58 7.74
CA LEU A 724 1.88 -11.94 8.82
C LEU A 724 3.04 -12.80 8.31
N ARG A 725 4.17 -12.16 7.96
CA ARG A 725 5.37 -12.84 7.44
C ARG A 725 6.59 -12.59 8.32
N ASN A 726 7.31 -13.65 8.70
CA ASN A 726 8.69 -13.56 9.16
C ASN A 726 9.60 -13.73 7.94
N HIS A 727 10.45 -12.75 7.67
CA HIS A 727 11.44 -12.80 6.61
C HIS A 727 12.76 -12.20 7.09
N ALA A 728 13.89 -12.81 6.71
CA ALA A 728 15.21 -12.45 7.21
C ALA A 728 16.23 -12.43 6.09
N HIS A 729 17.13 -11.45 6.13
CA HIS A 729 18.28 -11.34 5.24
C HIS A 729 19.25 -12.52 5.36
N LEU A 730 19.95 -12.83 4.29
CA LEU A 730 20.88 -13.96 4.15
C LEU A 730 21.95 -14.00 5.27
N GLU A 731 22.48 -12.84 5.62
CA GLU A 731 23.55 -12.70 6.63
C GLU A 731 23.07 -12.87 8.08
N THR A 732 21.76 -12.92 8.32
CA THR A 732 21.25 -13.02 9.69
C THR A 732 21.23 -14.47 10.19
N PRO A 733 21.37 -14.72 11.49
CA PRO A 733 21.10 -16.03 12.07
C PRO A 733 19.65 -16.49 11.80
N ARG A 734 19.39 -17.79 11.97
CA ARG A 734 18.04 -18.36 11.89
C ARG A 734 17.09 -17.69 12.87
N ARG A 735 15.83 -17.45 12.43
CA ARG A 735 14.82 -16.69 13.21
C ARG A 735 13.45 -17.37 13.31
N GLU A 736 13.39 -18.63 12.99
CA GLU A 736 12.18 -19.39 13.24
C GLU A 736 11.87 -19.39 14.77
N PRO A 737 10.59 -19.35 15.19
CA PRO A 737 10.21 -19.22 16.60
C PRO A 737 10.88 -20.19 17.56
N TYR A 738 11.24 -21.39 17.09
CA TYR A 738 11.82 -22.45 17.91
C TYR A 738 13.33 -22.31 18.18
N VAL A 739 14.03 -21.32 17.58
CA VAL A 739 15.49 -21.16 17.79
C VAL A 739 15.84 -20.21 18.93
N PHE A 740 14.87 -19.48 19.49
CA PHE A 740 15.08 -18.46 20.54
C PHE A 740 15.10 -19.02 21.98
N GLY A 741 15.16 -20.33 22.14
CA GLY A 741 15.12 -21.01 23.44
C GLY A 741 13.70 -21.28 23.95
N ASP A 742 13.57 -22.19 24.93
CA ASP A 742 12.28 -22.77 25.31
C ASP A 742 11.25 -21.75 25.79
N LEU A 743 11.66 -20.78 26.58
CA LEU A 743 10.74 -19.79 27.14
C LEU A 743 10.21 -18.84 26.05
N ALA A 744 11.11 -18.32 25.21
CA ALA A 744 10.72 -17.48 24.09
C ALA A 744 9.86 -18.26 23.08
N MET A 745 10.23 -19.49 22.75
CA MET A 745 9.44 -20.38 21.88
C MET A 745 8.00 -20.57 22.41
N LYS A 746 7.83 -20.81 23.73
CA LYS A 746 6.49 -20.94 24.35
C LYS A 746 5.68 -19.67 24.19
N ARG A 747 6.28 -18.49 24.39
CA ARG A 747 5.64 -17.17 24.21
C ARG A 747 5.24 -16.95 22.76
N LEU A 748 6.16 -17.19 21.84
CA LEU A 748 5.91 -17.04 20.39
C LEU A 748 4.83 -18.01 19.90
N LYS A 749 4.82 -19.26 20.40
CA LYS A 749 3.75 -20.23 20.12
C LYS A 749 2.39 -19.72 20.59
N ALA A 750 2.28 -19.28 21.85
CA ALA A 750 1.04 -18.76 22.42
C ALA A 750 0.53 -17.53 21.63
N THR A 751 1.45 -16.65 21.26
CA THR A 751 1.18 -15.46 20.43
C THR A 751 0.63 -15.86 19.04
N LEU A 752 1.27 -16.82 18.37
CA LEU A 752 0.77 -17.34 17.10
C LEU A 752 -0.59 -18.03 17.23
N GLN A 753 -0.82 -18.78 18.30
CA GLN A 753 -2.12 -19.40 18.59
C GLN A 753 -3.24 -18.37 18.75
N LEU A 754 -2.94 -17.17 19.29
CA LEU A 754 -3.89 -16.06 19.34
C LEU A 754 -4.30 -15.60 17.92
N ARG A 755 -3.36 -15.48 16.96
CA ARG A 755 -3.67 -15.20 15.56
C ARG A 755 -4.66 -16.20 14.99
N TYR A 756 -4.40 -17.50 15.16
CA TYR A 756 -5.25 -18.55 14.61
C TYR A 756 -6.64 -18.57 15.28
N LYS A 757 -6.72 -18.27 16.57
CA LYS A 757 -7.97 -18.10 17.30
C LYS A 757 -8.84 -16.98 16.69
N LEU A 758 -8.22 -15.86 16.27
CA LEU A 758 -8.90 -14.68 15.74
C LEU A 758 -9.08 -14.69 14.20
N LEU A 759 -8.66 -15.73 13.48
CA LEU A 759 -8.85 -15.82 12.04
C LEU A 759 -10.29 -15.60 11.57
N PRO A 760 -11.35 -16.07 12.28
CA PRO A 760 -12.74 -15.77 11.90
C PRO A 760 -13.07 -14.27 11.95
N LEU A 761 -12.52 -13.52 12.92
CA LEU A 761 -12.66 -12.07 12.98
C LEU A 761 -11.94 -11.42 11.77
N PHE A 762 -10.66 -11.73 11.54
CA PHE A 762 -9.93 -11.19 10.38
C PHE A 762 -10.67 -11.46 9.07
N TYR A 763 -11.19 -12.66 8.91
CA TYR A 763 -11.89 -13.05 7.69
C TYR A 763 -13.21 -12.30 7.49
N THR A 764 -13.96 -12.07 8.58
CA THR A 764 -15.16 -11.24 8.57
C THR A 764 -14.82 -9.78 8.22
N LEU A 765 -13.74 -9.23 8.77
CA LEU A 765 -13.28 -7.88 8.42
C LEU A 765 -12.82 -7.76 6.96
N PHE A 766 -12.26 -8.83 6.36
CA PHE A 766 -11.97 -8.85 4.92
C PHE A 766 -13.22 -8.90 4.04
N ASN A 767 -14.33 -9.48 4.52
CA ASN A 767 -15.61 -9.34 3.84
C ASN A 767 -16.13 -7.89 3.89
N ASP A 768 -15.99 -7.21 5.04
CA ASP A 768 -16.37 -5.79 5.15
C ASP A 768 -15.49 -4.90 4.26
N TYR A 769 -14.20 -5.20 4.20
CA TYR A 769 -13.27 -4.55 3.26
C TYR A 769 -13.67 -4.79 1.79
N HIS A 770 -14.02 -6.02 1.42
CA HIS A 770 -14.52 -6.36 0.08
C HIS A 770 -15.81 -5.60 -0.27
N ARG A 771 -16.73 -5.47 0.66
CA ARG A 771 -18.08 -4.90 0.40
C ARG A 771 -18.13 -3.38 0.53
N TYR A 772 -17.38 -2.82 1.46
CA TYR A 772 -17.49 -1.43 1.86
C TYR A 772 -16.17 -0.65 1.78
N GLY A 773 -15.06 -1.33 1.50
CA GLY A 773 -13.73 -0.73 1.53
C GLY A 773 -13.23 -0.42 2.94
N ALA A 774 -13.90 -0.90 3.99
CA ALA A 774 -13.51 -0.63 5.38
C ALA A 774 -12.15 -1.28 5.70
N PRO A 775 -11.10 -0.52 6.10
CA PRO A 775 -9.79 -1.08 6.39
C PRO A 775 -9.84 -2.11 7.52
N VAL A 776 -9.13 -3.24 7.37
CA VAL A 776 -9.07 -4.31 8.36
C VAL A 776 -8.36 -3.87 9.63
N VAL A 777 -7.25 -3.15 9.48
CA VAL A 777 -6.60 -2.42 10.57
C VAL A 777 -6.63 -0.93 10.25
N ARG A 778 -6.77 -0.08 11.27
CA ARG A 778 -7.02 1.32 11.03
C ARG A 778 -6.62 2.22 12.21
N PRO A 779 -6.18 3.46 11.97
CA PRO A 779 -5.91 4.41 13.05
C PRO A 779 -7.16 4.70 13.89
N LEU A 780 -6.97 5.09 15.15
CA LEU A 780 -8.06 5.26 16.11
C LEU A 780 -9.15 6.25 15.65
N PHE A 781 -8.77 7.32 14.94
CA PHE A 781 -9.74 8.33 14.46
C PHE A 781 -10.81 7.74 13.55
N TYR A 782 -10.52 6.61 12.91
CA TYR A 782 -11.45 5.99 11.98
C TYR A 782 -12.77 5.57 12.65
N ASP A 783 -12.69 5.06 13.89
CA ASP A 783 -13.85 4.62 14.68
C ASP A 783 -14.26 5.63 15.76
N PHE A 784 -13.38 6.58 16.11
CA PHE A 784 -13.58 7.53 17.21
C PHE A 784 -13.33 8.97 16.75
N LEU A 785 -14.00 9.37 15.65
CA LEU A 785 -13.77 10.66 14.98
C LEU A 785 -14.06 11.88 15.88
N ASP A 786 -15.06 11.77 16.79
CA ASP A 786 -15.42 12.85 17.69
C ASP A 786 -14.55 12.90 18.96
N ASP A 787 -13.63 11.97 19.14
CA ASP A 787 -12.66 11.96 20.22
C ASP A 787 -11.36 12.69 19.79
N PRO A 788 -11.09 13.92 20.27
CA PRO A 788 -9.98 14.73 19.79
C PRO A 788 -8.59 14.11 19.98
N LEU A 789 -8.41 13.25 20.99
CA LEU A 789 -7.10 12.62 21.26
C LEU A 789 -6.74 11.58 20.18
N THR A 790 -7.72 11.06 19.45
CA THR A 790 -7.47 10.06 18.40
C THR A 790 -6.87 10.63 17.11
N HIS A 791 -6.91 11.95 16.95
CA HIS A 791 -6.41 12.64 15.75
C HIS A 791 -5.60 13.91 16.03
N ALA A 792 -5.25 14.19 17.30
CA ALA A 792 -4.49 15.39 17.68
C ALA A 792 -2.99 15.33 17.34
N GLY A 793 -2.50 14.24 16.75
CA GLY A 793 -1.07 14.04 16.49
C GLY A 793 -0.21 13.85 17.74
N GLU A 794 -0.86 13.57 18.85
CA GLU A 794 -0.20 13.31 20.13
C GLU A 794 0.50 11.95 20.12
N SER A 795 1.69 11.90 20.70
CA SER A 795 2.48 10.67 20.80
C SER A 795 1.77 9.53 21.54
N ALA A 796 0.77 9.86 22.35
CA ALA A 796 0.02 8.92 23.18
C ALA A 796 -0.76 7.85 22.39
N VAL A 797 -1.13 8.10 21.13
CA VAL A 797 -1.90 7.19 20.29
C VAL A 797 -1.11 6.63 19.10
N GLU A 798 0.12 7.09 18.87
CA GLU A 798 0.97 6.63 17.76
C GLU A 798 1.41 5.17 17.89
N ASP A 799 1.37 4.61 19.10
CA ASP A 799 1.67 3.19 19.38
C ASP A 799 0.41 2.31 19.34
N GLN A 800 -0.75 2.85 18.91
CA GLN A 800 -2.04 2.17 18.95
C GLN A 800 -2.69 2.06 17.57
N ILE A 801 -3.40 0.95 17.37
CA ILE A 801 -4.16 0.68 16.15
C ILE A 801 -5.39 -0.16 16.48
N MET A 802 -6.46 -0.02 15.70
CA MET A 802 -7.65 -0.85 15.78
C MET A 802 -7.56 -2.03 14.81
N LEU A 803 -7.98 -3.23 15.26
CA LEU A 803 -8.33 -4.35 14.40
C LEU A 803 -9.86 -4.38 14.27
N GLY A 804 -10.35 -3.98 13.13
CA GLY A 804 -11.75 -3.65 12.96
C GLY A 804 -12.20 -2.56 13.94
N ASP A 805 -13.47 -2.60 14.31
CA ASP A 805 -14.06 -1.74 15.33
C ASP A 805 -14.06 -2.40 16.73
N ALA A 806 -13.62 -3.66 16.82
CA ALA A 806 -13.80 -4.50 18.00
C ALA A 806 -12.55 -4.65 18.88
N VAL A 807 -11.33 -4.47 18.36
CA VAL A 807 -10.10 -4.75 19.11
C VAL A 807 -9.13 -3.59 19.03
N LEU A 808 -8.75 -3.03 20.18
CA LEU A 808 -7.69 -2.04 20.31
C LEU A 808 -6.38 -2.76 20.65
N VAL A 809 -5.30 -2.39 19.97
CA VAL A 809 -3.95 -2.93 20.14
C VAL A 809 -2.98 -1.81 20.47
N HIS A 810 -2.20 -1.96 21.53
CA HIS A 810 -1.10 -1.06 21.87
C HIS A 810 0.23 -1.78 21.72
N GLY A 811 1.11 -1.30 20.86
CA GLY A 811 2.43 -1.85 20.63
C GLY A 811 3.41 -1.52 21.76
N VAL A 812 4.16 -2.49 22.25
CA VAL A 812 5.33 -2.24 23.11
C VAL A 812 6.52 -2.00 22.19
N THR A 813 6.85 -0.74 21.96
CA THR A 813 7.75 -0.25 20.91
C THR A 813 9.14 0.17 21.39
N GLN A 814 9.49 -0.19 22.63
CA GLN A 814 10.81 0.01 23.22
C GLN A 814 11.11 -1.10 24.23
N PRO A 815 12.39 -1.39 24.54
CA PRO A 815 12.73 -2.44 25.47
C PRO A 815 12.30 -2.11 26.89
N MET A 816 11.88 -3.13 27.65
CA MET A 816 11.63 -2.97 29.09
C MET A 816 12.90 -2.55 29.82
N SER A 817 12.77 -1.63 30.76
CA SER A 817 13.87 -1.10 31.56
C SER A 817 13.38 -0.70 32.94
N ASP A 818 14.27 -0.24 33.80
CA ASP A 818 13.87 0.27 35.13
C ASP A 818 12.96 1.51 35.04
N THR A 819 13.02 2.25 33.93
CA THR A 819 12.19 3.42 33.65
C THR A 819 11.01 3.15 32.74
N TYR A 820 10.91 1.96 32.14
CA TYR A 820 9.80 1.54 31.26
C TYR A 820 9.31 0.16 31.68
N LYS A 821 8.49 0.11 32.72
CA LYS A 821 7.84 -1.08 33.27
C LYS A 821 6.33 -1.08 33.08
N GLU A 822 5.78 0.05 32.65
CA GLU A 822 4.35 0.25 32.43
C GLU A 822 4.14 1.01 31.12
N ALA A 823 3.07 0.68 30.39
CA ALA A 823 2.63 1.41 29.23
C ALA A 823 1.43 2.30 29.59
N SER A 824 1.42 3.51 29.10
CA SER A 824 0.24 4.40 29.18
C SER A 824 -0.63 4.17 27.95
N VAL A 825 -1.75 3.50 28.10
CA VAL A 825 -2.68 3.16 27.04
C VAL A 825 -3.86 4.10 27.07
N TYR A 826 -4.19 4.69 25.93
CA TYR A 826 -5.41 5.47 25.76
C TYR A 826 -6.55 4.58 25.29
N LEU A 827 -7.62 4.53 26.05
CA LEU A 827 -8.88 3.87 25.71
C LEU A 827 -9.86 4.93 25.19
N PRO A 828 -10.16 4.99 23.89
CA PRO A 828 -11.05 6.02 23.32
C PRO A 828 -12.45 6.03 23.91
N VAL A 829 -13.16 7.15 23.74
CA VAL A 829 -14.51 7.35 24.25
C VAL A 829 -15.46 6.36 23.57
N ALA A 830 -15.90 5.36 24.34
CA ALA A 830 -16.80 4.29 23.97
C ALA A 830 -17.59 3.82 25.20
N ALA A 831 -18.39 2.78 25.07
CA ALA A 831 -19.11 2.15 26.22
C ALA A 831 -18.16 1.54 27.27
N GLY A 832 -16.87 1.39 26.92
CA GLY A 832 -15.80 0.82 27.73
C GLY A 832 -15.05 -0.27 27.00
N TRP A 833 -14.11 -0.91 27.72
CA TRP A 833 -13.15 -1.84 27.16
C TRP A 833 -12.93 -3.03 28.09
N TYR A 834 -12.77 -4.22 27.53
CA TYR A 834 -12.42 -5.42 28.26
C TYR A 834 -10.99 -5.81 27.93
N ASP A 835 -10.12 -5.93 28.94
CA ASP A 835 -8.76 -6.43 28.73
C ASP A 835 -8.80 -7.81 28.05
N MET A 836 -8.00 -8.03 27.04
CA MET A 836 -8.03 -9.26 26.24
C MET A 836 -7.54 -10.49 27.04
N HIS A 837 -6.75 -10.27 28.08
CA HIS A 837 -6.05 -11.34 28.80
C HIS A 837 -6.79 -11.76 30.08
N ASP A 838 -7.22 -10.79 30.89
CA ASP A 838 -7.88 -11.11 32.16
C ASP A 838 -9.38 -10.81 32.18
N LEU A 839 -9.89 -10.20 31.08
CA LEU A 839 -11.29 -9.83 30.88
C LEU A 839 -11.82 -8.81 31.90
N SER A 840 -10.94 -8.06 32.57
CA SER A 840 -11.33 -6.94 33.41
C SER A 840 -11.90 -5.80 32.57
N PHE A 841 -12.92 -5.11 33.12
CA PHE A 841 -13.56 -3.98 32.46
C PHE A 841 -12.86 -2.67 32.83
N HIS A 842 -12.62 -1.83 31.83
CA HIS A 842 -12.03 -0.50 31.95
C HIS A 842 -12.94 0.57 31.33
N ALA A 843 -13.10 1.69 32.02
CA ALA A 843 -13.73 2.87 31.46
C ALA A 843 -12.79 3.57 30.44
N PRO A 844 -13.33 4.40 29.52
CA PRO A 844 -12.53 5.23 28.65
C PRO A 844 -11.55 6.14 29.40
N GLY A 845 -10.39 6.44 28.79
CA GLY A 845 -9.34 7.29 29.37
C GLY A 845 -7.98 6.60 29.37
N PHE A 846 -6.98 7.21 30.02
CA PHE A 846 -5.65 6.63 30.15
C PHE A 846 -5.60 5.55 31.24
N VAL A 847 -4.99 4.41 30.88
CA VAL A 847 -4.75 3.29 31.79
C VAL A 847 -3.25 3.00 31.83
N GLN A 848 -2.67 2.88 33.03
CA GLN A 848 -1.28 2.40 33.20
C GLN A 848 -1.30 0.88 33.31
N VAL A 849 -0.62 0.22 32.37
CA VAL A 849 -0.59 -1.23 32.26
C VAL A 849 0.80 -1.76 32.55
N PRO A 850 1.00 -2.57 33.61
CA PRO A 850 2.27 -3.23 33.86
C PRO A 850 2.68 -4.13 32.69
N LEU A 851 3.90 -3.97 32.20
CA LEU A 851 4.44 -4.72 31.08
C LEU A 851 4.99 -6.07 31.54
N THR A 852 4.65 -7.11 30.82
CA THR A 852 5.22 -8.46 30.96
C THR A 852 5.67 -8.97 29.59
N MET A 853 6.56 -9.95 29.56
CA MET A 853 7.00 -10.56 28.29
C MET A 853 5.95 -11.50 27.67
N ASP A 854 4.85 -11.77 28.35
CA ASP A 854 3.90 -12.78 27.91
C ASP A 854 2.83 -12.20 26.97
N GLN A 855 2.60 -10.87 26.99
CA GLN A 855 1.55 -10.20 26.26
C GLN A 855 1.82 -8.70 26.07
N ILE A 856 1.07 -8.06 25.14
CA ILE A 856 0.99 -6.60 24.98
C ILE A 856 -0.41 -6.12 25.42
N PRO A 857 -0.56 -4.85 25.82
CA PRO A 857 -1.88 -4.30 26.12
C PRO A 857 -2.79 -4.39 24.89
N SER A 858 -3.93 -5.04 25.04
CA SER A 858 -4.94 -5.19 24.00
C SER A 858 -6.32 -5.38 24.63
N TYR A 859 -7.35 -4.84 23.98
CA TYR A 859 -8.68 -4.71 24.57
C TYR A 859 -9.78 -5.03 23.58
N TYR A 860 -10.82 -5.72 24.04
CA TYR A 860 -12.07 -5.83 23.30
C TYR A 860 -12.99 -4.64 23.63
N ARG A 861 -13.63 -4.07 22.62
CA ARG A 861 -14.60 -3.00 22.81
C ARG A 861 -15.88 -3.54 23.45
N ALA A 862 -16.40 -2.84 24.45
CA ALA A 862 -17.71 -3.13 24.99
C ALA A 862 -18.83 -2.88 23.95
N GLY A 863 -19.79 -3.77 23.87
CA GLY A 863 -20.81 -3.79 22.83
C GLY A 863 -20.48 -4.65 21.62
N ALA A 864 -19.32 -5.35 21.59
CA ALA A 864 -18.90 -6.17 20.46
C ALA A 864 -19.22 -7.67 20.62
N ILE A 865 -19.49 -8.34 19.49
CA ILE A 865 -19.52 -9.82 19.38
C ILE A 865 -18.37 -10.23 18.45
N VAL A 866 -17.45 -11.05 18.95
CA VAL A 866 -16.23 -11.46 18.25
C VAL A 866 -16.27 -12.98 17.99
N PRO A 867 -16.29 -13.41 16.71
CA PRO A 867 -16.21 -14.82 16.37
C PRO A 867 -14.76 -15.33 16.46
N VAL A 868 -14.58 -16.51 17.08
CA VAL A 868 -13.25 -17.13 17.23
C VAL A 868 -13.31 -18.63 17.00
N LYS A 869 -12.13 -19.26 16.74
CA LYS A 869 -11.95 -20.73 16.76
C LYS A 869 -10.94 -21.12 17.82
N THR A 870 -11.31 -22.00 18.73
CA THR A 870 -10.49 -22.36 19.91
C THR A 870 -9.68 -23.65 19.74
N ARG A 871 -9.95 -24.42 18.66
CA ARG A 871 -9.21 -25.66 18.36
C ARG A 871 -7.99 -25.34 17.50
N MET A 872 -6.81 -25.36 18.10
CA MET A 872 -5.57 -25.10 17.35
C MET A 872 -5.21 -26.29 16.45
N ARG A 873 -4.82 -25.98 15.21
CA ARG A 873 -4.38 -26.92 14.19
C ARG A 873 -3.02 -26.49 13.63
N ARG A 874 -2.38 -27.34 12.82
CA ARG A 874 -1.08 -27.06 12.20
C ARG A 874 -1.11 -25.90 11.17
N SER A 875 -2.28 -25.66 10.56
CA SER A 875 -2.52 -24.61 9.58
C SER A 875 -3.98 -24.16 9.62
N SER A 876 -4.29 -22.99 9.08
CA SER A 876 -5.66 -22.47 8.97
C SER A 876 -6.57 -23.36 8.14
N SER A 877 -6.04 -23.96 7.05
CA SER A 877 -6.78 -24.91 6.21
C SER A 877 -7.23 -26.15 6.97
N CYS A 878 -6.51 -26.54 8.04
CA CYS A 878 -6.93 -27.65 8.90
C CYS A 878 -8.02 -27.23 9.89
N MET A 879 -8.23 -25.92 10.13
CA MET A 879 -9.26 -25.38 11.04
C MET A 879 -10.58 -25.08 10.31
N ALA A 880 -10.63 -25.21 8.98
CA ALA A 880 -11.78 -24.79 8.17
C ALA A 880 -13.11 -25.36 8.70
N LEU A 881 -13.13 -26.64 9.06
CA LEU A 881 -14.31 -27.36 9.54
C LEU A 881 -14.50 -27.36 11.06
N ASP A 882 -13.61 -26.72 11.84
CA ASP A 882 -13.79 -26.63 13.28
C ASP A 882 -14.93 -25.65 13.63
N PRO A 883 -15.73 -25.94 14.66
CA PRO A 883 -16.82 -25.07 15.08
C PRO A 883 -16.32 -23.74 15.66
N LEU A 884 -17.19 -22.77 15.73
CA LEU A 884 -16.98 -21.43 16.22
C LEU A 884 -17.28 -21.31 17.72
N THR A 885 -16.63 -20.36 18.37
CA THR A 885 -17.04 -19.79 19.66
C THR A 885 -17.36 -18.32 19.44
N LEU A 886 -18.43 -17.81 20.05
CA LEU A 886 -18.80 -16.40 20.03
C LEU A 886 -18.42 -15.77 21.37
N TYR A 887 -17.59 -14.73 21.33
CA TYR A 887 -17.30 -13.88 22.47
C TYR A 887 -18.23 -12.66 22.44
N VAL A 888 -19.01 -12.47 23.47
CA VAL A 888 -20.01 -11.40 23.60
C VAL A 888 -19.57 -10.46 24.72
N PHE A 889 -19.12 -9.26 24.38
CA PHE A 889 -18.68 -8.23 25.32
C PHE A 889 -19.78 -7.19 25.49
N LEU A 890 -20.50 -7.26 26.60
CA LEU A 890 -21.65 -6.40 26.82
C LEU A 890 -21.23 -4.94 27.10
N ASP A 891 -21.94 -4.00 26.52
CA ASP A 891 -21.99 -2.64 27.06
C ASP A 891 -22.61 -2.63 28.42
N PRO A 892 -21.92 -2.27 29.51
CA PRO A 892 -22.47 -2.35 30.86
C PRO A 892 -23.65 -1.41 31.12
N SER A 893 -23.80 -0.36 30.31
CA SER A 893 -24.91 0.61 30.44
C SER A 893 -26.19 0.07 29.86
N THR A 894 -26.14 -0.48 28.64
CA THR A 894 -27.32 -0.97 27.91
C THR A 894 -27.58 -2.47 28.09
N GLY A 895 -26.51 -3.25 28.40
CA GLY A 895 -26.56 -4.71 28.43
C GLY A 895 -26.62 -5.35 27.04
N THR A 896 -26.22 -4.63 26.00
CA THR A 896 -26.27 -5.08 24.60
C THR A 896 -24.90 -5.34 24.00
N ALA A 897 -24.85 -6.15 22.93
CA ALA A 897 -23.69 -6.30 22.05
C ALA A 897 -24.17 -6.68 20.66
N ALA A 898 -23.37 -6.29 19.63
CA ALA A 898 -23.64 -6.63 18.24
C ALA A 898 -22.33 -7.04 17.54
N GLY A 899 -22.45 -7.78 16.44
CA GLY A 899 -21.30 -8.16 15.63
C GLY A 899 -21.72 -8.89 14.37
N GLN A 900 -20.73 -9.28 13.59
CA GLN A 900 -20.93 -9.97 12.32
C GLN A 900 -20.08 -11.22 12.23
N LEU A 901 -20.49 -12.15 11.41
CA LEU A 901 -19.75 -13.33 11.03
C LEU A 901 -19.90 -13.56 9.53
N TYR A 902 -18.76 -13.78 8.86
CA TYR A 902 -18.72 -14.22 7.46
C TYR A 902 -18.00 -15.56 7.36
N VAL A 903 -18.58 -16.47 6.58
CA VAL A 903 -18.04 -17.82 6.30
C VAL A 903 -18.27 -18.16 4.85
N ASP A 904 -17.25 -18.75 4.18
CA ASP A 904 -17.34 -19.34 2.85
C ASP A 904 -16.45 -20.61 2.78
N ASP A 905 -16.03 -21.04 1.59
CA ASP A 905 -15.12 -22.17 1.44
C ASP A 905 -13.64 -21.84 1.69
N TYR A 906 -13.31 -20.58 1.96
CA TYR A 906 -11.98 -20.07 2.26
C TYR A 906 -10.96 -20.14 1.13
N LYS A 907 -11.36 -20.54 -0.08
CA LYS A 907 -10.45 -20.88 -1.16
C LYS A 907 -10.88 -20.34 -2.53
N THR A 908 -12.14 -20.57 -2.92
CA THR A 908 -12.62 -20.29 -4.29
C THR A 908 -13.31 -18.93 -4.42
N LYS A 909 -13.59 -18.52 -5.67
CA LYS A 909 -14.31 -17.29 -6.00
C LYS A 909 -15.85 -17.47 -5.98
N GLN A 910 -16.38 -18.62 -5.59
CA GLN A 910 -17.83 -18.91 -5.59
C GLN A 910 -18.66 -17.97 -4.71
N TYR A 911 -18.03 -17.28 -3.74
CA TYR A 911 -18.71 -16.26 -2.97
C TYR A 911 -19.22 -15.07 -3.81
N GLN A 912 -18.58 -14.82 -4.98
CA GLN A 912 -18.93 -13.70 -5.87
C GLN A 912 -20.27 -13.89 -6.60
N ASP A 913 -20.66 -15.14 -6.89
CA ASP A 913 -21.92 -15.47 -7.54
C ASP A 913 -23.06 -15.75 -6.54
N GLY A 914 -22.81 -15.61 -5.24
CA GLY A 914 -23.79 -15.83 -4.18
C GLY A 914 -24.02 -17.29 -3.79
N SER A 915 -23.28 -18.24 -4.40
CA SER A 915 -23.55 -19.66 -4.25
C SER A 915 -22.83 -20.35 -3.08
N SER A 916 -21.86 -19.70 -2.44
CA SER A 916 -21.02 -20.36 -1.43
C SER A 916 -20.54 -19.42 -0.33
N PHE A 917 -21.47 -18.72 0.34
CA PHE A 917 -21.14 -17.94 1.55
C PHE A 917 -22.30 -17.86 2.51
N LEU A 918 -22.01 -17.50 3.76
CA LEU A 918 -22.99 -17.13 4.78
C LEU A 918 -22.48 -15.88 5.52
N SER A 919 -23.29 -14.83 5.53
CA SER A 919 -23.06 -13.61 6.31
C SER A 919 -24.19 -13.46 7.32
N VAL A 920 -23.85 -13.37 8.61
CA VAL A 920 -24.79 -13.31 9.73
C VAL A 920 -24.50 -12.08 10.59
N SER A 921 -25.53 -11.25 10.81
CA SER A 921 -25.48 -10.19 11.81
C SER A 921 -26.06 -10.73 13.13
N LEU A 922 -25.35 -10.53 14.22
CA LEU A 922 -25.66 -11.02 15.55
C LEU A 922 -25.98 -9.88 16.52
N GLU A 923 -26.98 -10.05 17.37
CA GLU A 923 -27.27 -9.12 18.45
C GLU A 923 -27.50 -9.90 19.75
N TYR A 924 -26.99 -9.35 20.85
CA TYR A 924 -27.33 -9.74 22.21
C TYR A 924 -28.07 -8.58 22.87
N LYS A 925 -29.31 -8.83 23.30
CA LYS A 925 -30.17 -7.85 23.95
C LYS A 925 -31.17 -8.53 24.89
N ASP A 926 -31.44 -7.92 26.04
CA ASP A 926 -32.40 -8.41 27.04
C ASP A 926 -32.21 -9.88 27.45
N GLY A 927 -30.91 -10.32 27.51
CA GLY A 927 -30.54 -11.69 27.85
C GLY A 927 -30.66 -12.70 26.69
N ILE A 928 -30.91 -12.23 25.48
CA ILE A 928 -31.10 -13.08 24.29
C ILE A 928 -30.04 -12.76 23.24
N LEU A 929 -29.30 -13.80 22.82
CA LEU A 929 -28.46 -13.76 21.62
C LEU A 929 -29.23 -14.33 20.44
N HIS A 930 -29.31 -13.62 19.33
CA HIS A 930 -29.98 -14.06 18.10
C HIS A 930 -29.32 -13.46 16.85
N ALA A 931 -29.66 -13.98 15.68
CA ALA A 931 -29.32 -13.37 14.42
C ALA A 931 -30.39 -12.36 13.99
N THR A 932 -29.99 -11.12 13.70
CA THR A 932 -30.87 -10.06 13.18
C THR A 932 -31.01 -10.14 11.66
N SER A 933 -30.00 -10.63 10.97
CA SER A 933 -30.05 -10.92 9.54
C SER A 933 -29.11 -12.09 9.19
N ALA A 934 -29.45 -12.79 8.11
CA ALA A 934 -28.59 -13.80 7.50
C ALA A 934 -28.77 -13.77 5.98
N THR A 935 -27.66 -13.74 5.25
CA THR A 935 -27.64 -13.68 3.77
C THR A 935 -26.67 -14.70 3.19
N GLY A 936 -26.94 -15.13 1.96
CA GLY A 936 -26.14 -16.12 1.25
C GLY A 936 -26.58 -17.55 1.50
N VAL A 937 -25.94 -18.48 0.81
CA VAL A 937 -26.18 -19.93 0.92
C VAL A 937 -24.84 -20.63 1.10
N LEU A 938 -24.62 -21.27 2.25
CA LEU A 938 -23.42 -22.04 2.50
C LEU A 938 -23.69 -23.53 2.18
N PRO A 939 -22.90 -24.15 1.29
CA PRO A 939 -23.04 -25.57 0.94
C PRO A 939 -22.92 -26.50 2.14
N GLU A 940 -23.56 -27.68 2.03
CA GLU A 940 -23.35 -28.76 3.00
C GLU A 940 -21.86 -29.16 3.04
N GLY A 941 -21.35 -29.49 4.23
CA GLY A 941 -19.96 -29.86 4.44
C GLY A 941 -19.00 -28.70 4.77
N LEU A 942 -19.48 -27.45 4.77
CA LEU A 942 -18.75 -26.30 5.33
C LEU A 942 -19.27 -25.99 6.75
N ALA A 943 -18.35 -25.65 7.67
CA ALA A 943 -18.74 -25.42 9.08
C ALA A 943 -19.24 -23.98 9.29
N ALA A 944 -20.47 -23.87 9.76
CA ALA A 944 -21.05 -22.64 10.32
C ALA A 944 -21.70 -22.91 11.67
N GLU A 945 -21.09 -23.76 12.48
CA GLU A 945 -21.65 -24.23 13.74
C GLU A 945 -21.00 -23.52 14.93
N VAL A 946 -21.81 -23.13 15.90
CA VAL A 946 -21.36 -22.56 17.19
C VAL A 946 -21.42 -23.62 18.27
N GLU A 947 -20.29 -23.96 18.87
CA GLU A 947 -20.19 -24.91 19.97
C GLU A 947 -20.23 -24.24 21.36
N ARG A 948 -19.93 -22.92 21.40
CA ARG A 948 -19.79 -22.19 22.65
C ARG A 948 -20.12 -20.71 22.47
N VAL A 949 -20.73 -20.14 23.49
CA VAL A 949 -20.91 -18.70 23.65
C VAL A 949 -20.30 -18.28 24.99
N GLU A 950 -19.47 -17.26 24.99
CA GLU A 950 -18.89 -16.68 26.21
C GLU A 950 -19.37 -15.23 26.33
N VAL A 951 -20.13 -14.94 27.39
CA VAL A 951 -20.73 -13.62 27.63
C VAL A 951 -19.98 -12.96 28.80
N HIS A 952 -19.44 -11.77 28.53
CA HIS A 952 -18.68 -10.97 29.47
C HIS A 952 -19.44 -9.68 29.79
N GLY A 953 -19.40 -9.27 31.07
CA GLY A 953 -20.09 -8.04 31.49
C GLY A 953 -21.51 -8.25 32.03
N LEU A 954 -21.89 -9.49 32.37
CA LEU A 954 -23.19 -9.76 33.02
C LEU A 954 -23.22 -9.16 34.41
N LYS A 955 -24.34 -8.50 34.76
CA LYS A 955 -24.58 -7.92 36.10
C LYS A 955 -24.98 -9.00 37.14
N ARG A 956 -25.41 -10.18 36.69
CA ARG A 956 -25.83 -11.31 37.52
C ARG A 956 -25.26 -12.60 36.94
N GLU A 957 -25.05 -13.58 37.81
CA GLU A 957 -24.73 -14.94 37.36
C GLU A 957 -25.99 -15.57 36.74
N PRO A 958 -25.89 -16.04 35.47
CA PRO A 958 -27.01 -16.69 34.82
C PRO A 958 -27.31 -18.06 35.46
N ALA A 959 -28.57 -18.33 35.69
CA ALA A 959 -29.04 -19.58 36.28
C ALA A 959 -29.26 -20.68 35.23
N SER A 960 -29.59 -20.27 33.99
CA SER A 960 -29.96 -21.19 32.91
C SER A 960 -29.60 -20.66 31.54
N ALA A 961 -29.55 -21.54 30.54
CA ALA A 961 -29.47 -21.18 29.14
C ALA A 961 -30.40 -22.10 28.33
N VAL A 962 -31.16 -21.52 27.39
CA VAL A 962 -32.12 -22.25 26.56
C VAL A 962 -31.88 -21.88 25.11
N LEU A 963 -31.67 -22.88 24.28
CA LEU A 963 -31.63 -22.73 22.82
C LEU A 963 -33.02 -23.01 22.26
N ASP A 964 -33.59 -22.04 21.57
CA ASP A 964 -34.82 -22.15 20.82
C ASP A 964 -34.55 -22.04 19.32
N VAL A 965 -35.00 -23.04 18.56
CA VAL A 965 -34.93 -23.06 17.12
C VAL A 965 -36.33 -23.24 16.58
N THR A 966 -36.79 -22.31 15.75
CA THR A 966 -38.14 -22.30 15.20
C THR A 966 -38.48 -23.65 14.51
N GLY A 967 -39.60 -24.27 14.95
CA GLY A 967 -40.03 -25.58 14.46
C GLY A 967 -39.38 -26.79 15.13
N GLU A 968 -38.48 -26.58 16.09
CA GLU A 968 -37.85 -27.62 16.89
C GLU A 968 -38.30 -27.52 18.37
N LYS A 969 -38.10 -28.59 19.14
CA LYS A 969 -38.31 -28.54 20.57
C LYS A 969 -37.20 -27.71 21.21
N GLN A 970 -37.58 -26.79 22.12
CA GLN A 970 -36.61 -26.03 22.91
C GLN A 970 -35.61 -26.96 23.62
N THR A 971 -34.33 -26.60 23.53
CA THR A 971 -33.26 -27.35 24.16
C THR A 971 -32.70 -26.63 25.38
N GLN A 972 -32.93 -27.24 26.57
CA GLN A 972 -32.29 -26.79 27.81
C GLN A 972 -30.80 -27.14 27.73
N LEU A 973 -29.93 -26.14 27.79
CA LEU A 973 -28.46 -26.33 27.81
C LEU A 973 -27.96 -26.62 29.23
N THR A 974 -26.72 -27.09 29.30
CA THR A 974 -26.07 -27.24 30.62
C THR A 974 -25.96 -25.89 31.33
N LYS A 975 -26.04 -25.86 32.66
CA LYS A 975 -25.89 -24.63 33.43
C LYS A 975 -24.63 -23.87 33.02
N PRO A 976 -24.71 -22.55 32.75
CA PRO A 976 -23.54 -21.72 32.45
C PRO A 976 -22.48 -21.82 33.55
N ILE A 977 -21.21 -21.81 33.14
CA ILE A 977 -20.09 -21.76 34.08
C ILE A 977 -19.69 -20.29 34.20
N SER A 978 -19.83 -19.70 35.38
CA SER A 978 -19.60 -18.29 35.63
C SER A 978 -18.34 -18.04 36.46
N VAL A 979 -17.63 -16.96 36.14
CA VAL A 979 -16.50 -16.47 36.91
C VAL A 979 -16.71 -14.99 37.21
N PRO A 980 -16.63 -14.54 38.47
CA PRO A 980 -16.70 -13.13 38.79
C PRO A 980 -15.51 -12.36 38.25
N ARG A 981 -15.75 -11.13 37.78
CA ARG A 981 -14.76 -10.16 37.26
C ARG A 981 -15.09 -8.79 37.87
N GLY A 982 -14.56 -8.54 39.06
CA GLY A 982 -14.96 -7.35 39.85
C GLY A 982 -16.47 -7.38 40.19
N SER A 983 -17.22 -6.37 39.77
CA SER A 983 -18.68 -6.29 39.94
C SER A 983 -19.50 -6.99 38.83
N LEU A 984 -18.83 -7.54 37.81
CA LEU A 984 -19.43 -8.19 36.66
C LEU A 984 -19.10 -9.70 36.63
N PHE A 985 -19.77 -10.44 35.75
CA PHE A 985 -19.53 -11.86 35.53
C PHE A 985 -19.16 -12.16 34.08
N SER A 986 -18.28 -13.14 33.91
CA SER A 986 -18.03 -13.80 32.64
C SER A 986 -18.65 -15.19 32.68
N SER A 987 -19.47 -15.54 31.71
CA SER A 987 -20.17 -16.82 31.66
C SER A 987 -19.96 -17.58 30.39
N THR A 988 -19.63 -18.87 30.50
CA THR A 988 -19.43 -19.79 29.39
C THR A 988 -20.63 -20.72 29.25
N ILE A 989 -21.23 -20.70 28.08
CA ILE A 989 -22.39 -21.53 27.70
C ILE A 989 -21.90 -22.53 26.64
N LYS A 990 -21.97 -23.83 26.95
CA LYS A 990 -21.76 -24.90 25.97
C LYS A 990 -23.04 -25.16 25.21
N VAL A 991 -22.99 -25.06 23.91
CA VAL A 991 -24.11 -25.25 22.99
C VAL A 991 -24.09 -26.71 22.48
N VAL A 992 -24.99 -27.54 22.98
CA VAL A 992 -25.11 -28.95 22.59
C VAL A 992 -26.56 -29.30 22.41
N PRO A 993 -27.00 -29.71 21.21
CA PRO A 993 -26.24 -29.84 19.96
C PRO A 993 -25.70 -28.47 19.47
N PHE A 994 -24.69 -28.48 18.61
CA PHE A 994 -24.12 -27.24 18.07
C PHE A 994 -25.22 -26.43 17.35
N LEU A 995 -25.18 -25.12 17.53
CA LEU A 995 -26.07 -24.22 16.81
C LEU A 995 -25.58 -24.05 15.37
N ASP A 996 -26.41 -24.47 14.42
CA ASP A 996 -26.13 -24.28 12.99
C ASP A 996 -26.64 -22.90 12.54
N LEU A 997 -25.74 -21.99 12.20
CA LEU A 997 -26.04 -20.63 11.75
C LEU A 997 -26.71 -20.59 10.37
N ARG A 998 -26.70 -21.68 9.59
CA ARG A 998 -27.46 -21.81 8.33
C ARG A 998 -28.98 -21.73 8.53
N LYS A 999 -29.45 -21.90 9.77
CA LYS A 999 -30.86 -21.65 10.16
C LYS A 999 -31.27 -20.17 10.09
N GLY A 1000 -30.30 -19.29 9.75
CA GLY A 1000 -30.55 -17.86 9.58
C GLY A 1000 -31.04 -17.19 10.86
N THR A 1001 -32.18 -16.51 10.81
CA THR A 1001 -32.83 -15.83 11.97
C THR A 1001 -33.78 -16.72 12.78
N ALA A 1002 -33.89 -18.00 12.43
CA ALA A 1002 -34.87 -18.93 13.04
C ALA A 1002 -34.35 -19.53 14.36
N TRP A 1003 -33.51 -18.83 15.13
CA TRP A 1003 -33.01 -19.28 16.42
C TRP A 1003 -32.81 -18.14 17.41
N SER A 1004 -32.89 -18.47 18.70
CA SER A 1004 -32.48 -17.60 19.79
C SER A 1004 -31.82 -18.41 20.91
N LEU A 1005 -30.84 -17.81 21.59
CA LEU A 1005 -30.20 -18.36 22.79
C LEU A 1005 -30.53 -17.43 23.97
N GLN A 1006 -31.46 -17.85 24.83
CA GLN A 1006 -31.82 -17.12 26.03
C GLN A 1006 -30.87 -17.50 27.18
N ILE A 1007 -30.30 -16.50 27.85
CA ILE A 1007 -29.35 -16.62 28.96
C ILE A 1007 -29.94 -15.85 30.14
N ALA A 1008 -30.50 -16.58 31.14
CA ALA A 1008 -31.31 -16.04 32.23
C ALA A 1008 -30.63 -16.17 33.59
#